data_d12fe236986ed7391930806875732733
#
_entry.id   d12fe236986ed7391930806875732733
#
_cell.length_a   1.000
_cell.length_b   1.000
_cell.length_c   1.000
_cell.angle_alpha   90.00
_cell.angle_beta   90.00
_cell.angle_gamma   90.00
#
_symmetry.space_group_name_H-M   'P 1'
#
loop_
_entity.id
_entity.type
_entity.pdbx_description
1 polymer ?
#
loop_
_entity_poly.entity_id
_entity_poly.type
_entity_poly.pdbx_seq_one_letter_code
_entity_poly.pdbx_strand_id
1 'polypeptide(L)'
;MKNKHSDFLTLALALILITIGCDPRSEEDTLLEQAVFSDRAKPEGSNPILNSLALPTSTPADVFLVGAAKSDITGPFVQSSTGYNSPGDEMSGLAMRLYARAFVIERPGGGRVAIVTNDMIHMYQSVKMGVVKKLQADGYGSEFNNDNVLLFATHTHAAPSNISWYTLFNLFNGVIGFDKVHYNIVVNGIVDSIKAAYNQRREARIKFIAGNLSNFANNRSIAAYNWNLDKTNYPTNINETMSLLRFEGTDGSPIGLLNWFAVHGTSLGITNRRAHGDNKGYASYLVENTFGGNFVAAFPQGPMGDVSPNSPDPSDITKPFLRPNEMDPSLDPLENPIVHGTKQGNRALELYNAATSTITGNIGYRHSHVVWNNKVAVDPSYIGTFSMPWDTNSGNTTCVATVGGGFLAGDEEGAPVDFAREGEIRNDFVFENGAWVKKNYSLTNLSGAAQILGYLWPIAQLALGSAEYEECDKEKFTLLPVGEVDNFWFPNPQVPFVPVVLPLQVITIGNTAIVASPFEVTTNAGRRLKAKLTATLAPGGISNVVVGAMANAYAQYLTTREEYSAQNFEGGFSAYGPWANAALIQEFDRIAKDIVANRPTAAGPNPPDLSNQQFIQTWLSKNGVVNDGGDFGKVLADTNSSYNKSKDAVTVKFQGSHPRVVQDKKLDGTLSSFYDPNTYSYLEIQRKNGSSWLTVANDNNPYTAYDWARTGGDLSATSEVTITWLIRNQPAGTYRIVYNGLAKQFWGIFWTYKKFTGTSREFVLQ
;
A
#
# COMPACT_ATOMS: atom_id res chain seq x y z
N MET A 1 -3.49 -25.00 -18.68
CA MET A 1 -4.46 -25.49 -17.67
C MET A 1 -3.98 -26.64 -16.79
N LYS A 2 -2.95 -27.39 -17.11
CA LYS A 2 -2.49 -28.54 -16.27
C LYS A 2 -1.51 -28.18 -15.11
N ASN A 3 -0.93 -27.01 -15.07
CA ASN A 3 0.07 -26.64 -14.03
C ASN A 3 -0.50 -25.91 -12.79
N LYS A 4 -1.72 -25.36 -12.85
CA LYS A 4 -2.29 -24.61 -11.72
C LYS A 4 -2.74 -25.51 -10.53
N HIS A 5 -3.12 -26.75 -10.79
CA HIS A 5 -3.47 -27.70 -9.72
C HIS A 5 -2.26 -28.21 -8.92
N SER A 6 -1.07 -28.22 -9.53
CA SER A 6 0.17 -28.60 -8.87
C SER A 6 0.57 -27.58 -7.79
N ASP A 7 0.38 -26.30 -8.04
CA ASP A 7 0.91 -25.23 -7.19
C ASP A 7 0.08 -25.05 -5.91
N PHE A 8 -1.25 -25.26 -5.99
CA PHE A 8 -2.12 -25.21 -4.81
C PHE A 8 -1.94 -26.46 -3.91
N LEU A 9 -1.74 -27.62 -4.53
CA LEU A 9 -1.42 -28.85 -3.79
C LEU A 9 -0.03 -28.73 -3.12
N THR A 10 0.89 -28.04 -3.77
CA THR A 10 2.24 -27.77 -3.24
C THR A 10 2.17 -26.79 -2.08
N LEU A 11 1.28 -25.80 -2.11
CA LEU A 11 1.05 -24.87 -0.99
C LEU A 11 0.41 -25.58 0.21
N ALA A 12 -0.58 -26.46 -0.02
CA ALA A 12 -1.20 -27.25 1.03
C ALA A 12 -0.24 -28.30 1.60
N LEU A 13 0.59 -28.93 0.77
CA LEU A 13 1.66 -29.85 1.21
C LEU A 13 2.85 -29.12 1.86
N ALA A 14 3.22 -27.95 1.39
CA ALA A 14 4.23 -27.10 2.03
C ALA A 14 3.80 -26.68 3.43
N LEU A 15 2.52 -26.34 3.60
CA LEU A 15 1.91 -26.09 4.91
C LEU A 15 1.97 -27.31 5.84
N ILE A 16 1.91 -28.53 5.32
CA ILE A 16 1.99 -29.78 6.08
C ILE A 16 3.46 -30.21 6.35
N LEU A 17 4.38 -29.93 5.43
CA LEU A 17 5.79 -30.33 5.55
C LEU A 17 6.64 -29.40 6.42
N ILE A 18 6.20 -28.18 6.66
CA ILE A 18 6.87 -27.21 7.58
C ILE A 18 6.75 -27.64 9.06
N THR A 19 5.88 -28.61 9.37
CA THR A 19 5.72 -29.13 10.74
C THR A 19 6.82 -30.08 11.23
N ILE A 20 7.80 -30.44 10.40
CA ILE A 20 8.77 -31.50 10.72
C ILE A 20 10.22 -31.00 10.68
N GLY A 21 10.54 -29.87 11.22
CA GLY A 21 11.93 -29.55 11.41
C GLY A 21 12.30 -28.07 11.49
N CYS A 22 12.40 -27.59 12.68
CA CYS A 22 13.17 -26.38 12.98
C CYS A 22 13.87 -26.50 14.33
N ASP A 23 15.13 -26.19 14.30
CA ASP A 23 16.07 -26.15 15.41
C ASP A 23 15.95 -24.84 16.21
N PRO A 24 16.11 -24.84 17.53
CA PRO A 24 15.92 -23.62 18.34
C PRO A 24 17.07 -22.63 18.19
N ARG A 25 16.73 -21.36 18.28
CA ARG A 25 17.58 -20.16 18.13
C ARG A 25 18.80 -20.15 19.03
N SER A 26 19.90 -19.57 18.54
CA SER A 26 21.07 -19.23 19.35
C SER A 26 20.91 -17.86 20.02
N GLU A 27 21.48 -17.70 21.22
CA GLU A 27 21.45 -16.44 22.02
C GLU A 27 22.11 -15.23 21.32
N GLU A 28 22.74 -15.41 20.18
CA GLU A 28 23.36 -14.33 19.39
C GLU A 28 22.35 -13.37 18.73
N ASP A 29 21.11 -13.84 18.47
CA ASP A 29 20.08 -13.01 17.81
C ASP A 29 19.59 -11.84 18.68
N THR A 30 19.66 -11.95 19.99
CA THR A 30 19.18 -10.92 20.93
C THR A 30 20.13 -9.72 21.04
N LEU A 31 21.41 -9.92 20.78
CA LEU A 31 22.43 -8.85 20.82
C LEU A 31 22.50 -8.05 19.50
N LEU A 32 22.08 -8.67 18.39
CA LEU A 32 22.07 -8.00 17.08
C LEU A 32 20.93 -6.96 16.95
N GLU A 33 19.81 -7.14 17.62
CA GLU A 33 18.71 -6.17 17.56
C GLU A 33 19.02 -4.82 18.21
N GLN A 34 19.86 -4.80 19.25
CA GLN A 34 20.34 -3.54 19.83
C GLN A 34 21.38 -2.84 18.94
N ALA A 35 22.12 -3.59 18.14
CA ALA A 35 23.15 -3.06 17.23
C ALA A 35 22.56 -2.47 15.93
N VAL A 36 21.45 -3.02 15.40
CA VAL A 36 20.84 -2.58 14.12
C VAL A 36 20.28 -1.16 14.21
N PHE A 37 19.91 -0.69 15.39
CA PHE A 37 19.48 0.69 15.61
C PHE A 37 20.62 1.63 16.03
N SER A 38 21.84 1.12 16.32
CA SER A 38 22.97 1.93 16.80
C SER A 38 24.01 2.28 15.74
N ASP A 39 24.09 1.57 14.61
CA ASP A 39 25.16 1.73 13.63
C ASP A 39 24.74 2.46 12.34
N ARG A 40 24.26 3.68 12.46
CA ARG A 40 24.67 4.75 11.53
C ARG A 40 25.63 5.61 12.29
N ALA A 41 26.90 5.64 11.85
CA ALA A 41 27.85 6.62 12.30
C ALA A 41 27.17 7.99 12.28
N LYS A 42 27.06 8.62 13.46
CA LYS A 42 26.67 10.02 13.55
C LYS A 42 27.59 10.77 12.60
N PRO A 43 27.06 11.64 11.71
CA PRO A 43 27.93 12.61 11.08
C PRO A 43 28.65 13.34 12.22
N GLU A 44 29.95 13.23 12.29
CA GLU A 44 30.71 13.98 13.25
C GLU A 44 30.45 15.47 12.99
N GLY A 45 29.97 16.15 14.03
CA GLY A 45 29.90 17.60 14.10
C GLY A 45 28.70 18.25 13.45
N SER A 46 27.62 18.23 14.15
CA SER A 46 26.78 19.37 14.54
C SER A 46 25.54 18.79 15.23
N ASN A 47 25.37 19.09 16.50
CA ASN A 47 24.01 19.17 17.01
C ASN A 47 23.26 20.05 16.01
N PRO A 48 22.16 19.57 15.37
CA PRO A 48 21.32 20.49 14.66
C PRO A 48 20.93 21.53 15.71
N ILE A 49 21.35 22.75 15.49
CA ILE A 49 20.80 23.87 16.23
C ILE A 49 19.30 23.75 15.94
N LEU A 50 18.57 23.28 16.93
CA LEU A 50 17.11 23.41 17.00
C LEU A 50 16.84 24.91 17.08
N ASN A 51 17.04 25.58 15.95
CA ASN A 51 16.45 26.89 15.75
C ASN A 51 14.95 26.64 15.76
N SER A 52 14.35 26.76 16.93
CA SER A 52 12.95 26.99 17.05
C SER A 52 12.67 28.25 16.23
N LEU A 53 12.24 28.07 14.97
CA LEU A 53 11.59 29.12 14.22
C LEU A 53 10.26 29.39 14.93
N ALA A 54 10.32 29.91 16.17
CA ALA A 54 9.17 30.38 16.86
C ALA A 54 8.68 31.63 16.11
N LEU A 55 7.53 31.51 15.47
CA LEU A 55 6.86 32.70 14.95
C LEU A 55 6.54 33.63 16.13
N PRO A 56 6.53 34.95 15.91
CA PRO A 56 6.12 35.91 16.92
C PRO A 56 4.72 35.57 17.46
N THR A 57 4.44 35.93 18.69
CA THR A 57 3.10 35.74 19.33
C THR A 57 1.96 36.40 18.59
N SER A 58 2.25 37.25 17.59
CA SER A 58 1.30 37.93 16.69
C SER A 58 1.17 37.27 15.31
N THR A 59 1.59 36.01 15.13
CA THR A 59 1.47 35.34 13.81
C THR A 59 0.03 35.38 13.30
N PRO A 60 -0.22 35.83 12.04
CA PRO A 60 -1.57 35.80 11.45
C PRO A 60 -2.19 34.43 11.46
N ALA A 61 -3.49 34.31 11.64
CA ALA A 61 -4.22 33.07 11.80
C ALA A 61 -4.12 32.13 10.58
N ASP A 62 -3.76 32.65 9.42
CA ASP A 62 -3.57 31.94 8.14
C ASP A 62 -2.13 31.51 7.86
N VAL A 63 -1.17 31.80 8.76
CA VAL A 63 0.24 31.46 8.57
C VAL A 63 0.61 30.26 9.41
N PHE A 64 1.18 29.24 8.76
CA PHE A 64 1.70 28.02 9.34
C PHE A 64 3.20 27.89 9.01
N LEU A 65 3.91 26.99 9.69
CA LEU A 65 5.20 26.50 9.25
C LEU A 65 4.97 25.18 8.50
N VAL A 66 5.29 25.15 7.22
CA VAL A 66 5.11 23.96 6.38
C VAL A 66 6.43 23.57 5.72
N GLY A 67 6.79 22.31 5.83
CA GLY A 67 7.85 21.69 5.04
C GLY A 67 7.35 20.42 4.37
N ALA A 68 7.90 20.14 3.19
CA ALA A 68 7.58 18.95 2.41
C ALA A 68 8.88 18.30 1.90
N ALA A 69 8.95 16.98 1.96
CA ALA A 69 10.09 16.23 1.43
C ALA A 69 9.67 14.82 1.02
N LYS A 70 10.44 14.20 0.14
CA LYS A 70 10.27 12.78 -0.23
C LYS A 70 11.56 12.01 -0.06
N SER A 71 11.42 10.71 0.22
CA SER A 71 12.54 9.76 0.30
C SER A 71 12.17 8.44 -0.36
N ASP A 72 13.16 7.79 -0.96
CA ASP A 72 13.00 6.48 -1.61
C ASP A 72 12.72 5.40 -0.57
N ILE A 73 11.70 4.57 -0.86
CA ILE A 73 11.29 3.39 -0.07
C ILE A 73 11.19 2.12 -0.93
N THR A 74 11.79 2.11 -2.12
CA THR A 74 11.61 1.04 -3.11
C THR A 74 11.96 -0.34 -2.55
N GLY A 75 13.01 -0.45 -1.74
CA GLY A 75 13.44 -1.74 -1.17
C GLY A 75 13.88 -2.75 -2.23
N PRO A 76 14.13 -4.00 -1.82
CA PRO A 76 14.41 -5.09 -2.74
C PRO A 76 13.16 -5.46 -3.53
N PHE A 77 13.20 -5.31 -4.85
CA PHE A 77 12.06 -5.54 -5.74
C PHE A 77 12.03 -6.93 -6.39
N VAL A 78 13.01 -7.79 -6.12
CA VAL A 78 12.93 -9.22 -6.46
C VAL A 78 12.45 -9.95 -5.22
N GLN A 79 11.14 -9.99 -5.04
CA GLN A 79 10.44 -10.64 -3.93
C GLN A 79 8.94 -10.68 -4.19
N SER A 80 8.17 -11.14 -3.20
CA SER A 80 6.72 -11.21 -3.29
C SER A 80 6.07 -9.82 -3.41
N SER A 81 5.02 -9.74 -4.19
CA SER A 81 4.03 -8.67 -4.16
C SER A 81 2.75 -9.13 -3.46
N THR A 82 1.87 -8.20 -3.12
CA THR A 82 0.57 -8.49 -2.49
C THR A 82 -0.52 -7.73 -3.24
N GLY A 83 -1.75 -8.24 -3.17
CA GLY A 83 -2.94 -7.53 -3.62
C GLY A 83 -3.80 -8.32 -4.58
N TYR A 84 -3.22 -9.14 -5.45
CA TYR A 84 -3.98 -9.95 -6.39
C TYR A 84 -4.26 -11.38 -5.91
N ASN A 85 -3.80 -11.74 -4.71
CA ASN A 85 -4.01 -13.05 -4.08
C ASN A 85 -3.62 -14.26 -4.96
N SER A 86 -2.73 -14.05 -5.93
CA SER A 86 -2.27 -15.10 -6.81
C SER A 86 -0.99 -15.74 -6.23
N PRO A 87 -1.02 -17.04 -5.89
CA PRO A 87 0.19 -17.76 -5.49
C PRO A 87 1.25 -17.66 -6.59
N GLY A 88 2.45 -17.25 -6.24
CA GLY A 88 3.57 -17.10 -7.18
C GLY A 88 3.67 -15.72 -7.84
N ASP A 89 2.97 -14.71 -7.33
CA ASP A 89 3.15 -13.32 -7.75
C ASP A 89 4.48 -12.78 -7.22
N GLU A 90 5.54 -13.13 -7.90
CA GLU A 90 6.88 -12.65 -7.58
C GLU A 90 7.24 -11.49 -8.49
N MET A 91 7.66 -10.42 -7.87
CA MET A 91 8.27 -9.30 -8.59
C MET A 91 9.69 -9.67 -9.01
N SER A 92 10.07 -9.22 -10.18
CA SER A 92 11.40 -9.47 -10.76
C SER A 92 11.96 -8.24 -11.50
N GLY A 93 11.30 -7.08 -11.34
CA GLY A 93 11.68 -5.87 -12.06
C GLY A 93 11.34 -4.58 -11.34
N LEU A 94 11.79 -3.49 -11.93
CA LEU A 94 11.57 -2.11 -11.50
C LEU A 94 11.21 -1.26 -12.71
N ALA A 95 10.09 -0.56 -12.65
CA ALA A 95 9.68 0.38 -13.70
C ALA A 95 9.51 1.81 -13.18
N MET A 96 9.38 1.98 -11.86
CA MET A 96 9.37 3.28 -11.20
C MET A 96 9.72 3.11 -9.74
N ARG A 97 10.56 3.97 -9.20
CA ARG A 97 10.88 3.96 -7.76
C ARG A 97 9.68 4.36 -6.92
N LEU A 98 9.63 3.84 -5.69
CA LEU A 98 8.58 4.07 -4.72
C LEU A 98 9.04 5.09 -3.67
N TYR A 99 8.16 6.00 -3.28
CA TYR A 99 8.50 7.11 -2.39
C TYR A 99 7.58 7.21 -1.17
N ALA A 100 8.17 7.64 -0.05
CA ALA A 100 7.47 8.26 1.06
C ALA A 100 7.48 9.78 0.85
N ARG A 101 6.30 10.41 0.81
CA ARG A 101 6.10 11.85 0.63
C ARG A 101 5.53 12.46 1.89
N ALA A 102 6.33 13.21 2.63
CA ALA A 102 6.01 13.77 3.94
C ALA A 102 5.70 15.26 3.87
N PHE A 103 4.69 15.66 4.62
CA PHE A 103 4.36 17.05 4.96
C PHE A 103 4.42 17.20 6.47
N VAL A 104 5.22 18.13 6.96
CA VAL A 104 5.20 18.57 8.35
C VAL A 104 4.56 19.93 8.42
N ILE A 105 3.45 20.01 9.15
CA ILE A 105 2.62 21.20 9.30
C ILE A 105 2.61 21.58 10.77
N GLU A 106 2.96 22.81 11.08
CA GLU A 106 3.03 23.32 12.44
C GLU A 106 2.33 24.68 12.56
N ARG A 107 1.57 24.83 13.63
CA ARG A 107 1.10 26.12 14.11
C ARG A 107 1.82 26.42 15.43
N PRO A 108 2.74 27.40 15.49
CA PRO A 108 3.42 27.71 16.73
C PRO A 108 2.45 28.01 17.87
N GLY A 109 2.55 27.27 18.97
CA GLY A 109 1.58 27.31 20.06
C GLY A 109 0.23 26.62 19.79
N GLY A 110 0.02 26.07 18.60
CA GLY A 110 -1.23 25.48 18.16
C GLY A 110 -1.14 24.08 17.56
N GLY A 111 -0.08 23.33 17.84
CA GLY A 111 0.11 21.93 17.45
C GLY A 111 0.98 21.73 16.20
N ARG A 112 1.43 20.47 16.02
CA ARG A 112 2.25 20.00 14.90
C ARG A 112 1.81 18.61 14.48
N VAL A 113 1.81 18.34 13.17
CA VAL A 113 1.53 17.02 12.60
C VAL A 113 2.51 16.69 11.46
N ALA A 114 2.80 15.40 11.30
CA ALA A 114 3.44 14.85 10.12
C ALA A 114 2.43 13.97 9.38
N ILE A 115 2.17 14.27 8.10
CA ILE A 115 1.31 13.48 7.22
C ILE A 115 2.18 12.93 6.10
N VAL A 116 2.23 11.60 5.97
CA VAL A 116 3.08 10.93 4.97
C VAL A 116 2.23 10.01 4.10
N THR A 117 2.41 10.11 2.80
CA THR A 117 1.84 9.18 1.82
C THR A 117 2.95 8.31 1.25
N ASN A 118 2.75 7.00 1.27
CA ASN A 118 3.76 6.01 0.93
C ASN A 118 3.29 5.18 -0.29
N ASP A 119 4.17 5.01 -1.27
CA ASP A 119 3.91 4.15 -2.43
C ASP A 119 4.02 2.68 -2.00
N MET A 120 3.03 2.21 -1.28
CA MET A 120 2.89 0.85 -0.73
C MET A 120 1.48 0.34 -0.97
N ILE A 121 1.33 -0.99 -0.91
CA ILE A 121 -0.01 -1.59 -1.01
C ILE A 121 -0.85 -1.31 0.24
N HIS A 122 -0.31 -1.57 1.42
CA HIS A 122 -0.98 -1.35 2.70
C HIS A 122 -0.12 -0.51 3.63
N MET A 123 -0.75 0.26 4.52
CA MET A 123 -0.03 0.83 5.64
C MET A 123 -0.09 -0.15 6.81
N TYR A 124 1.02 -0.82 7.05
CA TYR A 124 1.09 -1.81 8.12
C TYR A 124 1.35 -1.16 9.49
N GLN A 125 0.70 -1.72 10.52
CA GLN A 125 0.90 -1.28 11.90
C GLN A 125 2.37 -1.43 12.36
N SER A 126 3.06 -2.48 11.89
CA SER A 126 4.51 -2.67 12.05
C SER A 126 5.31 -1.46 11.60
N VAL A 127 5.00 -0.91 10.42
CA VAL A 127 5.68 0.26 9.85
C VAL A 127 5.39 1.51 10.68
N LYS A 128 4.12 1.74 11.05
CA LYS A 128 3.75 2.88 11.90
C LYS A 128 4.50 2.86 13.24
N MET A 129 4.53 1.71 13.90
CA MET A 129 5.23 1.55 15.19
C MET A 129 6.74 1.71 15.02
N GLY A 130 7.32 1.14 13.96
CA GLY A 130 8.74 1.27 13.65
C GLY A 130 9.16 2.71 13.37
N VAL A 131 8.35 3.47 12.62
CA VAL A 131 8.60 4.89 12.33
C VAL A 131 8.60 5.72 13.61
N VAL A 132 7.57 5.57 14.46
CA VAL A 132 7.50 6.32 15.72
C VAL A 132 8.67 5.96 16.65
N LYS A 133 8.96 4.66 16.81
CA LYS A 133 10.10 4.18 17.63
C LYS A 133 11.43 4.76 17.12
N LYS A 134 11.62 4.80 15.80
CA LYS A 134 12.84 5.33 15.20
C LYS A 134 12.94 6.85 15.32
N LEU A 135 11.86 7.61 15.14
CA LEU A 135 11.85 9.06 15.39
C LEU A 135 12.24 9.37 16.83
N GLN A 136 11.76 8.59 17.81
CA GLN A 136 12.15 8.71 19.20
C GLN A 136 13.63 8.41 19.42
N ALA A 137 14.14 7.32 18.83
CA ALA A 137 15.55 6.95 18.92
C ALA A 137 16.48 7.98 18.26
N ASP A 138 16.03 8.63 17.18
CA ASP A 138 16.76 9.68 16.47
C ASP A 138 16.67 11.07 17.16
N GLY A 139 16.02 11.16 18.33
CA GLY A 139 15.91 12.39 19.12
C GLY A 139 14.75 13.31 18.75
N TYR A 140 13.79 12.83 17.95
CA TYR A 140 12.59 13.59 17.54
C TYR A 140 11.34 13.20 18.34
N GLY A 141 11.47 12.53 19.48
CA GLY A 141 10.34 12.05 20.28
C GLY A 141 9.51 13.16 20.93
N SER A 142 10.08 14.35 21.16
CA SER A 142 9.35 15.53 21.61
C SER A 142 8.47 16.16 20.53
N GLU A 143 8.87 15.99 19.25
CA GLU A 143 8.18 16.57 18.09
C GLU A 143 7.13 15.63 17.54
N PHE A 144 7.41 14.30 17.55
CA PHE A 144 6.60 13.29 16.86
C PHE A 144 6.34 12.06 17.72
N ASN A 145 5.08 11.62 17.75
CA ASN A 145 4.62 10.44 18.44
C ASN A 145 3.43 9.80 17.72
N ASN A 146 2.77 8.81 18.31
CA ASN A 146 1.62 8.14 17.70
C ASN A 146 0.47 9.09 17.35
N ASP A 147 0.27 10.15 18.15
CA ASP A 147 -0.90 11.00 18.04
C ASP A 147 -0.81 12.01 16.90
N ASN A 148 0.39 12.43 16.52
CA ASN A 148 0.62 13.49 15.54
C ASN A 148 1.37 13.04 14.27
N VAL A 149 1.74 11.77 14.15
CA VAL A 149 2.23 11.16 12.90
C VAL A 149 1.09 10.41 12.24
N LEU A 150 0.79 10.70 10.99
CA LEU A 150 -0.23 10.04 10.18
C LEU A 150 0.39 9.49 8.90
N LEU A 151 0.27 8.18 8.69
CA LEU A 151 0.82 7.48 7.54
C LEU A 151 -0.31 6.93 6.68
N PHE A 152 -0.28 7.22 5.36
CA PHE A 152 -1.17 6.65 4.35
C PHE A 152 -0.41 5.77 3.38
N ALA A 153 -1.07 4.78 2.78
CA ALA A 153 -0.60 4.07 1.59
C ALA A 153 -1.32 4.58 0.34
N THR A 154 -0.64 4.54 -0.81
CA THR A 154 -1.25 4.80 -2.13
C THR A 154 -2.04 3.61 -2.64
N HIS A 155 -1.84 2.44 -2.05
CA HIS A 155 -2.45 1.17 -2.44
C HIS A 155 -2.01 0.68 -3.82
N THR A 156 -0.75 0.90 -4.19
CA THR A 156 -0.21 0.29 -5.40
C THR A 156 -0.06 -1.21 -5.24
N HIS A 157 -0.64 -2.01 -6.15
CA HIS A 157 -0.49 -3.47 -6.21
C HIS A 157 0.84 -3.90 -6.88
N ALA A 158 1.70 -2.94 -7.18
CA ALA A 158 3.02 -3.13 -7.77
C ALA A 158 4.14 -2.70 -6.81
N ALA A 159 4.05 -3.06 -5.54
CA ALA A 159 5.07 -2.79 -4.52
C ALA A 159 5.52 -4.07 -3.82
N PRO A 160 6.79 -4.13 -3.39
CA PRO A 160 7.26 -5.20 -2.52
C PRO A 160 6.45 -5.28 -1.23
N SER A 161 6.30 -6.49 -0.68
CA SER A 161 5.48 -6.76 0.50
C SER A 161 6.28 -7.47 1.63
N ASN A 162 5.59 -8.27 2.46
CA ASN A 162 6.19 -9.09 3.53
C ASN A 162 6.87 -8.28 4.65
N ILE A 163 6.30 -7.14 5.01
CA ILE A 163 6.78 -6.29 6.12
C ILE A 163 5.71 -6.08 7.21
N SER A 164 4.63 -6.84 7.17
CA SER A 164 3.65 -6.91 8.24
C SER A 164 4.14 -7.79 9.39
N TRP A 165 3.82 -7.42 10.64
CA TRP A 165 4.00 -8.33 11.77
C TRP A 165 2.89 -9.37 11.88
N TYR A 166 1.80 -9.23 11.13
CA TYR A 166 0.65 -10.13 11.14
C TYR A 166 0.76 -11.16 10.02
N THR A 167 0.59 -12.42 10.39
CA THR A 167 0.90 -13.58 9.56
C THR A 167 0.12 -13.63 8.25
N LEU A 168 -1.16 -13.25 8.25
CA LEU A 168 -2.01 -13.30 7.06
C LEU A 168 -1.38 -12.56 5.87
N PHE A 169 -0.77 -11.40 6.11
CA PHE A 169 -0.22 -10.55 5.06
C PHE A 169 1.17 -10.97 4.57
N ASN A 170 1.74 -12.02 5.15
CA ASN A 170 3.02 -12.60 4.76
C ASN A 170 2.90 -14.03 4.21
N LEU A 171 1.68 -14.61 4.15
CA LEU A 171 1.45 -16.00 3.73
C LEU A 171 1.12 -16.17 2.25
N PHE A 172 0.30 -15.28 1.70
CA PHE A 172 -0.28 -15.47 0.36
C PHE A 172 0.61 -15.05 -0.80
N ASN A 173 1.84 -14.68 -0.54
CA ASN A 173 2.70 -13.98 -1.48
C ASN A 173 3.81 -14.84 -2.10
N GLY A 174 3.69 -16.17 -2.08
CA GLY A 174 4.69 -17.07 -2.69
C GLY A 174 5.99 -17.24 -1.89
N VAL A 175 6.42 -16.25 -1.10
CA VAL A 175 7.57 -16.32 -0.20
C VAL A 175 7.10 -16.05 1.22
N ILE A 176 7.16 -17.06 2.07
CA ILE A 176 6.71 -16.98 3.45
C ILE A 176 7.74 -16.24 4.31
N GLY A 177 7.26 -15.34 5.18
CA GLY A 177 8.07 -14.72 6.22
C GLY A 177 8.27 -13.21 6.04
N PHE A 178 8.86 -12.61 7.07
CA PHE A 178 9.09 -11.18 7.19
C PHE A 178 10.39 -10.76 6.51
N ASP A 179 10.34 -9.75 5.61
CA ASP A 179 11.52 -9.18 4.97
C ASP A 179 12.07 -8.00 5.79
N LYS A 180 13.04 -8.29 6.64
CA LYS A 180 13.67 -7.31 7.51
C LYS A 180 14.41 -6.19 6.75
N VAL A 181 15.00 -6.50 5.59
CA VAL A 181 15.70 -5.50 4.76
C VAL A 181 14.71 -4.50 4.18
N HIS A 182 13.66 -4.99 3.57
CA HIS A 182 12.59 -4.16 3.02
C HIS A 182 11.96 -3.30 4.13
N TYR A 183 11.60 -3.91 5.26
CA TYR A 183 11.07 -3.19 6.41
C TYR A 183 11.97 -2.04 6.86
N ASN A 184 13.28 -2.29 7.00
CA ASN A 184 14.23 -1.27 7.41
C ASN A 184 14.36 -0.13 6.39
N ILE A 185 14.34 -0.43 5.08
CA ILE A 185 14.37 0.60 4.03
C ILE A 185 13.12 1.46 4.09
N VAL A 186 11.94 0.86 4.21
CA VAL A 186 10.66 1.58 4.30
C VAL A 186 10.62 2.47 5.55
N VAL A 187 10.92 1.92 6.73
CA VAL A 187 10.90 2.69 7.99
C VAL A 187 11.91 3.84 7.95
N ASN A 188 13.14 3.59 7.50
CA ASN A 188 14.16 4.62 7.39
C ASN A 188 13.77 5.72 6.39
N GLY A 189 13.27 5.35 5.20
CA GLY A 189 12.86 6.31 4.18
C GLY A 189 11.70 7.20 4.66
N ILE A 190 10.71 6.62 5.38
CA ILE A 190 9.62 7.40 5.97
C ILE A 190 10.18 8.38 7.03
N VAL A 191 11.05 7.92 7.93
CA VAL A 191 11.68 8.76 8.96
C VAL A 191 12.51 9.87 8.32
N ASP A 192 13.32 9.55 7.31
CA ASP A 192 14.15 10.53 6.61
C ASP A 192 13.29 11.59 5.90
N SER A 193 12.15 11.20 5.29
CA SER A 193 11.21 12.15 4.68
C SER A 193 10.59 13.10 5.72
N ILE A 194 10.19 12.58 6.90
CA ILE A 194 9.65 13.40 7.99
C ILE A 194 10.71 14.37 8.52
N LYS A 195 11.94 13.90 8.76
CA LYS A 195 13.04 14.73 9.25
C LYS A 195 13.41 15.83 8.25
N ALA A 196 13.49 15.49 6.96
CA ALA A 196 13.77 16.45 5.91
C ALA A 196 12.64 17.49 5.79
N ALA A 197 11.39 17.08 5.80
CA ALA A 197 10.24 17.99 5.80
C ALA A 197 10.24 18.89 7.05
N TYR A 198 10.53 18.33 8.24
CA TYR A 198 10.66 19.10 9.47
C TYR A 198 11.73 20.19 9.39
N ASN A 199 12.90 19.86 8.86
CA ASN A 199 14.04 20.78 8.75
C ASN A 199 13.85 21.87 7.68
N GLN A 200 12.99 21.61 6.67
CA GLN A 200 12.71 22.55 5.56
C GLN A 200 11.48 23.43 5.79
N ARG A 201 10.87 23.39 7.00
CA ARG A 201 9.68 24.18 7.30
C ARG A 201 9.95 25.67 7.12
N ARG A 202 8.99 26.34 6.52
CA ARG A 202 8.99 27.79 6.33
C ARG A 202 7.58 28.36 6.48
N GLU A 203 7.46 29.66 6.62
CA GLU A 203 6.16 30.32 6.65
C GLU A 203 5.37 30.06 5.38
N ALA A 204 4.13 29.63 5.56
CA ALA A 204 3.29 29.18 4.47
C ALA A 204 1.82 29.41 4.73
N ARG A 205 1.03 29.46 3.67
CA ARG A 205 -0.44 29.39 3.69
C ARG A 205 -0.91 28.03 3.19
N ILE A 206 -2.03 27.60 3.74
CA ILE A 206 -2.71 26.37 3.33
C ILE A 206 -4.06 26.73 2.75
N LYS A 207 -4.38 26.19 1.58
CA LYS A 207 -5.67 26.37 0.94
C LYS A 207 -6.36 25.03 0.72
N PHE A 208 -7.67 24.99 0.87
CA PHE A 208 -8.50 23.81 0.61
C PHE A 208 -9.36 24.00 -0.61
N ILE A 209 -9.52 22.94 -1.40
CA ILE A 209 -10.50 22.85 -2.48
C ILE A 209 -10.96 21.40 -2.63
N ALA A 210 -12.20 21.20 -3.07
CA ALA A 210 -12.71 19.92 -3.53
C ALA A 210 -13.33 20.06 -4.92
N GLY A 211 -13.18 19.04 -5.75
CA GLY A 211 -13.77 19.01 -7.10
C GLY A 211 -13.77 17.61 -7.65
N ASN A 212 -14.60 17.31 -8.63
CA ASN A 212 -14.78 15.96 -9.13
C ASN A 212 -13.81 15.61 -10.27
N LEU A 213 -13.39 14.36 -10.33
CA LEU A 213 -12.79 13.72 -11.48
C LEU A 213 -13.76 12.64 -11.97
N SER A 214 -14.59 13.00 -12.93
CA SER A 214 -15.63 12.12 -13.49
C SER A 214 -15.12 11.27 -14.64
N ASN A 215 -15.81 10.17 -14.95
CA ASN A 215 -15.48 9.23 -16.03
C ASN A 215 -14.04 8.68 -15.92
N PHE A 216 -13.63 8.33 -14.74
CA PHE A 216 -12.27 7.87 -14.45
C PHE A 216 -12.22 6.43 -13.94
N ALA A 217 -13.16 6.04 -13.11
CA ALA A 217 -13.18 4.78 -12.38
C ALA A 217 -14.58 4.20 -12.31
N ASN A 218 -14.70 2.96 -11.86
CA ASN A 218 -15.94 2.23 -11.73
C ASN A 218 -16.09 1.60 -10.36
N ASN A 219 -17.34 1.36 -9.97
CA ASN A 219 -17.65 0.47 -8.88
C ASN A 219 -17.60 -0.97 -9.42
N ARG A 220 -16.64 -1.77 -8.95
CA ARG A 220 -16.45 -3.16 -9.37
C ARG A 220 -17.44 -4.12 -8.70
N SER A 221 -18.04 -3.73 -7.58
CA SER A 221 -19.04 -4.52 -6.83
C SER A 221 -20.42 -3.88 -6.90
N ILE A 222 -20.87 -3.51 -8.12
CA ILE A 222 -22.14 -2.81 -8.35
C ILE A 222 -23.33 -3.61 -7.82
N ALA A 223 -23.27 -4.92 -7.83
CA ALA A 223 -24.31 -5.80 -7.29
C ALA A 223 -24.49 -5.55 -5.78
N ALA A 224 -23.40 -5.55 -5.01
CA ALA A 224 -23.41 -5.25 -3.58
C ALA A 224 -23.80 -3.79 -3.29
N TYR A 225 -23.22 -2.83 -4.05
CA TYR A 225 -23.58 -1.42 -3.93
C TYR A 225 -25.10 -1.19 -4.07
N ASN A 226 -25.76 -1.91 -4.99
CA ASN A 226 -27.19 -1.79 -5.25
C ASN A 226 -28.10 -2.22 -4.09
N TRP A 227 -27.57 -2.91 -3.08
CA TRP A 227 -28.31 -3.23 -1.85
C TRP A 227 -28.47 -2.03 -0.91
N ASN A 228 -27.60 -1.02 -1.01
CA ASN A 228 -27.68 0.16 -0.15
C ASN A 228 -29.02 0.88 -0.30
N LEU A 229 -29.73 1.09 0.81
CA LEU A 229 -31.02 1.74 0.83
C LEU A 229 -30.95 3.22 0.46
N ASP A 230 -29.84 3.87 0.73
CA ASP A 230 -29.58 5.28 0.51
C ASP A 230 -28.82 5.60 -0.80
N LYS A 231 -28.61 4.62 -1.66
CA LYS A 231 -27.86 4.79 -2.93
C LYS A 231 -28.43 5.89 -3.83
N THR A 232 -29.73 6.11 -3.81
CA THR A 232 -30.42 7.13 -4.61
C THR A 232 -30.14 8.56 -4.14
N ASN A 233 -29.56 8.75 -2.96
CA ASN A 233 -29.13 10.05 -2.47
C ASN A 233 -27.87 10.57 -3.17
N TYR A 234 -27.23 9.74 -3.99
CA TYR A 234 -25.95 10.04 -4.64
C TYR A 234 -26.07 9.92 -6.17
N PRO A 235 -25.47 10.87 -6.91
CA PRO A 235 -25.58 10.88 -8.38
C PRO A 235 -24.79 9.77 -9.08
N THR A 236 -23.78 9.19 -8.38
CA THR A 236 -22.88 8.17 -8.92
C THR A 236 -22.67 7.04 -7.90
N ASN A 237 -22.25 5.88 -8.37
CA ASN A 237 -21.96 4.71 -7.54
C ASN A 237 -20.49 4.67 -7.04
N ILE A 238 -19.69 5.69 -7.35
CA ILE A 238 -18.32 5.90 -6.85
C ILE A 238 -18.20 7.30 -6.25
N ASN A 239 -17.14 7.52 -5.46
CA ASN A 239 -16.81 8.85 -4.96
C ASN A 239 -15.84 9.56 -5.91
N GLU A 240 -16.37 10.41 -6.79
CA GLU A 240 -15.57 11.17 -7.76
C GLU A 240 -14.83 12.37 -7.15
N THR A 241 -15.03 12.69 -5.87
CA THR A 241 -14.48 13.89 -5.26
C THR A 241 -12.99 13.75 -4.97
N MET A 242 -12.20 14.63 -5.56
CA MET A 242 -10.82 14.91 -5.17
C MET A 242 -10.82 16.02 -4.11
N SER A 243 -10.24 15.78 -2.94
CA SER A 243 -10.05 16.77 -1.86
C SER A 243 -8.59 17.16 -1.79
N LEU A 244 -8.27 18.44 -1.96
CA LEU A 244 -6.90 18.91 -2.11
C LEU A 244 -6.54 19.99 -1.08
N LEU A 245 -5.39 19.82 -0.44
CA LEU A 245 -4.66 20.85 0.29
C LEU A 245 -3.51 21.38 -0.57
N ARG A 246 -3.51 22.69 -0.86
CA ARG A 246 -2.42 23.41 -1.49
C ARG A 246 -1.55 24.05 -0.43
N PHE A 247 -0.25 23.85 -0.54
CA PHE A 247 0.76 24.47 0.32
C PHE A 247 1.61 25.44 -0.48
N GLU A 248 1.67 26.69 -0.04
CA GLU A 248 2.47 27.74 -0.67
C GLU A 248 3.16 28.60 0.39
N GLY A 249 4.36 29.09 0.12
CA GLY A 249 5.03 30.08 0.95
C GLY A 249 4.21 31.36 1.07
N THR A 250 4.44 32.14 2.11
CA THR A 250 3.80 33.47 2.26
C THR A 250 4.15 34.43 1.12
N ASP A 251 5.24 34.16 0.41
CA ASP A 251 5.70 34.82 -0.81
C ASP A 251 5.04 34.29 -2.10
N GLY A 252 4.13 33.30 -1.97
CA GLY A 252 3.46 32.65 -3.09
C GLY A 252 4.26 31.52 -3.75
N SER A 253 5.49 31.21 -3.29
CA SER A 253 6.29 30.11 -3.85
C SER A 253 5.65 28.74 -3.54
N PRO A 254 5.60 27.82 -4.52
CA PRO A 254 4.96 26.52 -4.33
C PRO A 254 5.79 25.64 -3.37
N ILE A 255 5.09 24.88 -2.51
CA ILE A 255 5.69 23.88 -1.60
C ILE A 255 5.24 22.48 -2.00
N GLY A 256 3.93 22.26 -2.17
CA GLY A 256 3.40 20.95 -2.50
C GLY A 256 1.89 20.86 -2.42
N LEU A 257 1.36 19.64 -2.60
CA LEU A 257 -0.04 19.33 -2.44
C LEU A 257 -0.28 17.95 -1.80
N LEU A 258 -1.38 17.83 -1.06
CA LEU A 258 -1.99 16.56 -0.64
C LEU A 258 -3.35 16.44 -1.32
N ASN A 259 -3.61 15.35 -2.04
CA ASN A 259 -4.86 15.15 -2.77
C ASN A 259 -5.44 13.76 -2.50
N TRP A 260 -6.50 13.68 -1.70
CA TRP A 260 -7.25 12.45 -1.47
C TRP A 260 -8.19 12.17 -2.63
N PHE A 261 -8.09 10.98 -3.18
CA PHE A 261 -8.98 10.47 -4.21
C PHE A 261 -9.18 8.96 -4.07
N ALA A 262 -10.41 8.49 -4.30
CA ALA A 262 -10.82 7.11 -4.11
C ALA A 262 -10.65 6.32 -5.41
N VAL A 263 -9.56 5.55 -5.53
CA VAL A 263 -9.35 4.60 -6.63
C VAL A 263 -8.25 3.61 -6.29
N HIS A 264 -8.44 2.32 -6.60
CA HIS A 264 -7.40 1.29 -6.46
C HIS A 264 -6.14 1.59 -7.29
N GLY A 265 -4.99 1.15 -6.79
CA GLY A 265 -3.71 1.19 -7.49
C GLY A 265 -3.49 -0.07 -8.34
N THR A 266 -4.43 -0.36 -9.24
CA THR A 266 -4.51 -1.59 -10.04
C THR A 266 -4.48 -1.33 -11.55
N SER A 267 -3.96 -0.17 -11.98
CA SER A 267 -3.77 0.13 -13.41
C SER A 267 -2.82 -0.85 -14.08
N LEU A 268 -1.81 -1.33 -13.34
CA LEU A 268 -1.00 -2.50 -13.72
C LEU A 268 -1.74 -3.78 -13.31
N GLY A 269 -1.98 -4.68 -14.25
CA GLY A 269 -2.73 -5.90 -13.98
C GLY A 269 -1.94 -6.97 -13.22
N ILE A 270 -2.62 -8.06 -12.88
CA ILE A 270 -2.10 -9.23 -12.16
C ILE A 270 -0.82 -9.84 -12.79
N THR A 271 -0.60 -9.64 -14.08
CA THR A 271 0.59 -10.15 -14.79
C THR A 271 1.82 -9.26 -14.63
N ASN A 272 1.69 -8.08 -14.02
CA ASN A 272 2.83 -7.20 -13.77
C ASN A 272 3.82 -7.84 -12.78
N ARG A 273 5.12 -7.72 -13.10
CA ARG A 273 6.22 -8.23 -12.26
C ARG A 273 7.22 -7.13 -11.89
N ARG A 274 6.85 -5.86 -12.06
CA ARG A 274 7.73 -4.71 -11.84
C ARG A 274 7.23 -3.85 -10.70
N ALA A 275 8.14 -3.37 -9.85
CA ALA A 275 7.82 -2.34 -8.86
C ALA A 275 7.45 -1.03 -9.56
N HIS A 276 6.33 -0.42 -9.14
CA HIS A 276 5.78 0.81 -9.70
C HIS A 276 4.80 1.47 -8.73
N GLY A 277 4.77 2.80 -8.68
CA GLY A 277 3.80 3.54 -7.87
C GLY A 277 2.36 3.54 -8.40
N ASP A 278 2.09 2.83 -9.51
CA ASP A 278 0.81 2.77 -10.22
C ASP A 278 0.27 4.17 -10.59
N ASN A 279 -1.05 4.34 -10.72
CA ASN A 279 -1.68 5.58 -11.14
C ASN A 279 -1.37 6.78 -10.22
N LYS A 280 -1.36 6.59 -8.90
CA LYS A 280 -1.06 7.65 -7.92
C LYS A 280 0.41 8.01 -7.89
N GLY A 281 1.31 7.03 -8.00
CA GLY A 281 2.75 7.28 -8.10
C GLY A 281 3.08 8.06 -9.36
N TYR A 282 2.45 7.72 -10.50
CA TYR A 282 2.63 8.48 -11.74
C TYR A 282 2.02 9.88 -11.66
N ALA A 283 0.85 10.05 -11.04
CA ALA A 283 0.25 11.37 -10.80
C ALA A 283 1.19 12.26 -9.97
N SER A 284 1.80 11.69 -8.92
CA SER A 284 2.81 12.38 -8.11
C SER A 284 4.02 12.80 -8.97
N TYR A 285 4.57 11.87 -9.75
CA TYR A 285 5.69 12.13 -10.65
C TYR A 285 5.39 13.26 -11.64
N LEU A 286 4.22 13.22 -12.29
CA LEU A 286 3.80 14.23 -13.26
C LEU A 286 3.72 15.63 -12.64
N VAL A 287 3.06 15.74 -11.49
CA VAL A 287 2.87 17.02 -10.81
C VAL A 287 4.20 17.55 -10.26
N GLU A 288 5.01 16.70 -9.64
CA GLU A 288 6.35 17.06 -9.15
C GLU A 288 7.25 17.58 -10.27
N ASN A 289 7.25 16.92 -11.45
CA ASN A 289 8.02 17.38 -12.60
C ASN A 289 7.47 18.66 -13.23
N THR A 290 6.16 18.91 -13.14
CA THR A 290 5.55 20.17 -13.64
C THR A 290 6.05 21.38 -12.88
N PHE A 291 6.15 21.26 -11.55
CA PHE A 291 6.68 22.34 -10.71
C PHE A 291 8.20 22.37 -10.63
N GLY A 292 8.83 21.19 -10.72
CA GLY A 292 10.28 21.04 -10.55
C GLY A 292 10.75 21.33 -9.12
N GLY A 293 12.08 21.40 -8.94
CA GLY A 293 12.69 21.71 -7.65
C GLY A 293 12.34 20.68 -6.57
N ASN A 294 11.99 21.19 -5.39
CA ASN A 294 11.62 20.39 -4.21
C ASN A 294 10.10 20.30 -4.00
N PHE A 295 9.28 20.54 -5.04
CA PHE A 295 7.84 20.39 -4.93
C PHE A 295 7.47 18.94 -4.64
N VAL A 296 6.56 18.72 -3.68
CA VAL A 296 6.06 17.39 -3.32
C VAL A 296 4.58 17.28 -3.60
N ALA A 297 4.19 16.24 -4.35
CA ALA A 297 2.79 15.93 -4.65
C ALA A 297 2.44 14.54 -4.10
N ALA A 298 1.52 14.46 -3.16
CA ALA A 298 1.11 13.22 -2.53
C ALA A 298 -0.38 12.93 -2.77
N PHE A 299 -0.68 11.67 -3.13
CA PHE A 299 -2.03 11.22 -3.47
C PHE A 299 -2.48 10.06 -2.54
N PRO A 300 -2.83 10.35 -1.26
CA PRO A 300 -3.38 9.34 -0.37
C PRO A 300 -4.75 8.83 -0.84
N GLN A 301 -5.14 7.66 -0.36
CA GLN A 301 -6.43 7.04 -0.68
C GLN A 301 -7.60 7.71 0.04
N GLY A 302 -8.72 7.85 -0.71
CA GLY A 302 -10.05 8.01 -0.15
C GLY A 302 -10.75 6.65 0.05
N PRO A 303 -12.07 6.63 0.34
CA PRO A 303 -12.87 5.41 0.38
C PRO A 303 -12.94 4.75 -1.01
N MET A 304 -12.15 3.70 -1.24
CA MET A 304 -11.89 3.10 -2.55
C MET A 304 -12.15 1.60 -2.60
N GLY A 305 -12.63 0.97 -1.51
CA GLY A 305 -12.72 -0.49 -1.40
C GLY A 305 -13.38 -1.18 -2.59
N ASP A 306 -14.36 -0.55 -3.20
CA ASP A 306 -15.13 -1.05 -4.35
C ASP A 306 -14.85 -0.28 -5.66
N VAL A 307 -13.70 0.44 -5.79
CA VAL A 307 -13.46 1.36 -6.91
C VAL A 307 -12.19 1.00 -7.69
N SER A 308 -12.36 0.55 -8.93
CA SER A 308 -11.28 0.22 -9.87
C SER A 308 -10.98 1.36 -10.84
N PRO A 309 -9.70 1.52 -11.30
CA PRO A 309 -9.30 2.58 -12.23
C PRO A 309 -9.75 2.34 -13.68
N ASN A 310 -10.41 1.22 -13.96
CA ASN A 310 -10.82 0.85 -15.30
C ASN A 310 -12.06 1.64 -15.70
N SER A 311 -12.00 2.40 -16.79
CA SER A 311 -13.19 3.08 -17.33
C SER A 311 -14.03 2.09 -18.13
N PRO A 312 -15.36 1.99 -17.89
CA PRO A 312 -16.25 1.22 -18.77
C PRO A 312 -16.26 1.87 -20.16
N ASP A 313 -16.63 1.09 -21.15
CA ASP A 313 -17.18 1.65 -22.38
C ASP A 313 -18.45 2.43 -22.00
N PRO A 314 -18.46 3.77 -22.07
CA PRO A 314 -19.62 4.55 -21.65
C PRO A 314 -20.89 4.22 -22.48
N SER A 315 -20.74 3.48 -23.58
CA SER A 315 -21.84 3.04 -24.44
C SER A 315 -22.45 1.69 -24.04
N ASP A 316 -21.73 0.88 -23.20
CA ASP A 316 -22.19 -0.46 -22.85
C ASP A 316 -21.64 -0.89 -21.47
N ILE A 317 -22.48 -0.71 -20.43
CA ILE A 317 -22.15 -1.06 -19.04
C ILE A 317 -22.08 -2.59 -18.78
N THR A 318 -22.44 -3.41 -19.78
CA THR A 318 -22.37 -4.88 -19.64
C THR A 318 -21.04 -5.45 -20.14
N LYS A 319 -20.20 -4.63 -20.79
CA LYS A 319 -18.88 -5.05 -21.20
C LYS A 319 -17.92 -5.07 -20.01
N PRO A 320 -17.03 -6.07 -19.96
CA PRO A 320 -15.97 -6.09 -18.96
C PRO A 320 -15.11 -4.83 -19.09
N PHE A 321 -14.65 -4.33 -17.95
CA PHE A 321 -13.73 -3.18 -17.88
C PHE A 321 -12.39 -3.61 -18.42
N LEU A 322 -12.00 -3.05 -19.58
CA LEU A 322 -10.71 -3.33 -20.17
C LEU A 322 -9.72 -2.20 -19.83
N ARG A 323 -8.52 -2.58 -19.46
CA ARG A 323 -7.40 -1.64 -19.36
C ARG A 323 -7.04 -1.13 -20.78
N PRO A 324 -6.44 0.06 -20.92
CA PRO A 324 -6.07 0.57 -22.25
C PRO A 324 -5.26 -0.41 -23.09
N ASN A 325 -4.34 -1.17 -22.51
CA ASN A 325 -3.57 -2.19 -23.24
C ASN A 325 -4.37 -3.48 -23.54
N GLU A 326 -5.48 -3.72 -22.86
CA GLU A 326 -6.40 -4.82 -23.16
C GLU A 326 -7.34 -4.44 -24.33
N MET A 327 -7.65 -3.14 -24.45
CA MET A 327 -8.36 -2.58 -25.60
C MET A 327 -7.45 -2.46 -26.83
N ASP A 328 -6.18 -2.14 -26.63
CA ASP A 328 -5.14 -2.07 -27.65
C ASP A 328 -3.91 -2.89 -27.24
N PRO A 329 -3.83 -4.16 -27.64
CA PRO A 329 -2.70 -5.04 -27.28
C PRO A 329 -1.33 -4.57 -27.79
N SER A 330 -1.29 -3.56 -28.66
CA SER A 330 -0.03 -2.96 -29.11
C SER A 330 0.62 -2.03 -28.09
N LEU A 331 -0.13 -1.62 -27.04
CA LEU A 331 0.39 -0.78 -25.98
C LEU A 331 1.18 -1.59 -24.94
N ASP A 332 2.27 -1.02 -24.46
CA ASP A 332 2.99 -1.59 -23.31
C ASP A 332 2.12 -1.48 -22.05
N PRO A 333 2.07 -2.50 -21.17
CA PRO A 333 1.33 -2.45 -19.92
C PRO A 333 1.62 -1.22 -19.03
N LEU A 334 2.81 -0.63 -19.14
CA LEU A 334 3.17 0.62 -18.45
C LEU A 334 2.39 1.85 -18.92
N GLU A 335 1.73 1.80 -20.06
CA GLU A 335 0.87 2.90 -20.53
C GLU A 335 -0.36 3.09 -19.64
N ASN A 336 -0.88 2.04 -19.02
CA ASN A 336 -2.07 2.13 -18.18
C ASN A 336 -1.89 3.09 -16.98
N PRO A 337 -0.87 2.93 -16.11
CA PRO A 337 -0.64 3.86 -15.01
C PRO A 337 -0.28 5.27 -15.50
N ILE A 338 0.33 5.40 -16.69
CA ILE A 338 0.62 6.70 -17.32
C ILE A 338 -0.70 7.42 -17.68
N VAL A 339 -1.62 6.73 -18.37
CA VAL A 339 -2.92 7.31 -18.77
C VAL A 339 -3.74 7.69 -17.55
N HIS A 340 -3.89 6.76 -16.59
CA HIS A 340 -4.68 7.02 -15.38
C HIS A 340 -4.04 8.07 -14.48
N GLY A 341 -2.74 8.00 -14.26
CA GLY A 341 -2.02 8.98 -13.44
C GLY A 341 -1.98 10.36 -14.08
N THR A 342 -1.95 10.45 -15.43
CA THR A 342 -2.06 11.74 -16.13
C THR A 342 -3.41 12.40 -15.89
N LYS A 343 -4.52 11.66 -15.96
CA LYS A 343 -5.86 12.21 -15.65
C LYS A 343 -5.93 12.73 -14.21
N GLN A 344 -5.45 11.96 -13.23
CA GLN A 344 -5.41 12.38 -11.82
C GLN A 344 -4.51 13.60 -11.61
N GLY A 345 -3.28 13.57 -12.14
CA GLY A 345 -2.31 14.65 -12.01
C GLY A 345 -2.78 15.96 -12.62
N ASN A 346 -3.34 15.91 -13.84
CA ASN A 346 -3.88 17.09 -14.50
C ASN A 346 -5.04 17.69 -13.71
N ARG A 347 -5.97 16.86 -13.22
CA ARG A 347 -7.08 17.35 -12.39
C ARG A 347 -6.58 17.97 -11.08
N ALA A 348 -5.57 17.37 -10.46
CA ALA A 348 -4.96 17.95 -9.26
C ALA A 348 -4.28 19.31 -9.55
N LEU A 349 -3.63 19.48 -10.70
CA LEU A 349 -3.06 20.76 -11.14
C LEU A 349 -4.15 21.82 -11.35
N GLU A 350 -5.28 21.46 -11.98
CA GLU A 350 -6.43 22.38 -12.14
C GLU A 350 -6.96 22.83 -10.76
N LEU A 351 -7.17 21.88 -9.84
CA LEU A 351 -7.64 22.18 -8.49
C LEU A 351 -6.61 23.01 -7.72
N TYR A 352 -5.32 22.67 -7.81
CA TYR A 352 -4.25 23.44 -7.18
C TYR A 352 -4.30 24.91 -7.59
N ASN A 353 -4.44 25.19 -8.89
CA ASN A 353 -4.50 26.54 -9.43
C ASN A 353 -5.81 27.27 -9.03
N ALA A 354 -6.91 26.54 -8.89
CA ALA A 354 -8.22 27.08 -8.51
C ALA A 354 -8.40 27.27 -6.99
N ALA A 355 -7.51 26.72 -6.15
CA ALA A 355 -7.65 26.75 -4.70
C ALA A 355 -7.47 28.18 -4.16
N THR A 356 -8.54 28.75 -3.60
CA THR A 356 -8.56 30.10 -3.03
C THR A 356 -8.95 30.14 -1.55
N SER A 357 -9.68 29.12 -1.05
CA SER A 357 -10.16 29.06 0.32
C SER A 357 -9.00 28.81 1.30
N THR A 358 -8.55 29.85 1.97
CA THR A 358 -7.44 29.79 2.93
C THR A 358 -7.91 29.19 4.26
N ILE A 359 -7.14 28.25 4.77
CA ILE A 359 -7.34 27.65 6.09
C ILE A 359 -6.74 28.57 7.15
N THR A 360 -7.47 28.74 8.26
CA THR A 360 -7.05 29.55 9.41
C THR A 360 -7.30 28.79 10.71
N GLY A 361 -6.48 29.03 11.73
CA GLY A 361 -6.69 28.47 13.06
C GLY A 361 -5.59 27.50 13.50
N ASN A 362 -5.87 26.68 14.50
CA ASN A 362 -4.92 25.79 15.13
C ASN A 362 -4.89 24.41 14.45
N ILE A 363 -3.84 23.64 14.78
CA ILE A 363 -3.74 22.22 14.44
C ILE A 363 -4.13 21.41 15.68
N GLY A 364 -5.07 20.50 15.50
CA GLY A 364 -5.48 19.53 16.51
C GLY A 364 -5.30 18.10 16.01
N TYR A 365 -5.17 17.17 16.94
CA TYR A 365 -5.16 15.75 16.61
C TYR A 365 -5.75 14.95 17.77
N ARG A 366 -6.39 13.84 17.41
CA ARG A 366 -6.89 12.84 18.36
C ARG A 366 -6.58 11.47 17.77
N HIS A 367 -6.04 10.62 18.60
CA HIS A 367 -5.70 9.25 18.26
C HIS A 367 -6.23 8.32 19.35
N SER A 368 -6.78 7.17 18.94
CA SER A 368 -7.28 6.15 19.83
C SER A 368 -7.05 4.77 19.25
N HIS A 369 -6.59 3.84 20.05
CA HIS A 369 -6.59 2.44 19.70
C HIS A 369 -7.87 1.77 20.21
N VAL A 370 -8.52 0.99 19.36
CA VAL A 370 -9.77 0.29 19.67
C VAL A 370 -9.58 -1.21 19.45
N VAL A 371 -10.00 -2.03 20.42
CA VAL A 371 -10.02 -3.49 20.26
C VAL A 371 -11.25 -3.87 19.46
N TRP A 372 -11.03 -4.43 18.26
CA TRP A 372 -12.11 -4.76 17.32
C TRP A 372 -12.64 -6.17 17.44
N ASN A 373 -11.80 -7.13 17.77
CA ASN A 373 -12.09 -8.55 17.76
C ASN A 373 -13.18 -8.90 18.81
N ASN A 374 -14.44 -8.93 18.40
CA ASN A 374 -15.62 -9.20 19.25
C ASN A 374 -15.74 -8.28 20.48
N LYS A 375 -15.38 -6.97 20.36
CA LYS A 375 -15.31 -6.07 21.52
C LYS A 375 -16.06 -4.75 21.36
N VAL A 376 -16.35 -4.28 20.14
CA VAL A 376 -17.06 -3.02 19.95
C VAL A 376 -18.56 -3.30 19.91
N ALA A 377 -19.23 -3.06 21.03
CA ALA A 377 -20.70 -3.03 21.07
C ALA A 377 -21.21 -1.76 20.37
N VAL A 378 -22.11 -1.92 19.40
CA VAL A 378 -22.65 -0.82 18.60
C VAL A 378 -23.98 -0.35 19.22
N ASP A 379 -24.03 0.93 19.53
CA ASP A 379 -25.26 1.59 19.98
C ASP A 379 -26.30 1.57 18.84
N PRO A 380 -27.56 1.20 19.12
CA PRO A 380 -28.63 1.13 18.12
C PRO A 380 -28.81 2.39 17.29
N SER A 381 -28.44 3.58 17.80
CA SER A 381 -28.53 4.85 17.05
C SER A 381 -27.58 4.95 15.85
N TYR A 382 -26.58 4.09 15.76
CA TYR A 382 -25.65 4.01 14.62
C TYR A 382 -26.05 2.90 13.62
N ILE A 383 -27.04 2.09 13.97
CA ILE A 383 -27.54 1.01 13.12
C ILE A 383 -28.64 1.56 12.22
N GLY A 384 -28.50 1.30 10.91
CA GLY A 384 -29.52 1.67 9.92
C GLY A 384 -30.78 0.80 10.05
N THR A 385 -31.73 1.02 9.16
CA THR A 385 -33.00 0.28 9.12
C THR A 385 -32.92 -1.05 8.34
N PHE A 386 -31.83 -1.31 7.65
CA PHE A 386 -31.63 -2.59 6.95
C PHE A 386 -31.39 -3.71 7.98
N SER A 387 -32.08 -4.81 7.78
CA SER A 387 -31.93 -6.00 8.61
C SER A 387 -32.12 -7.27 7.80
N MET A 388 -31.43 -8.33 8.20
CA MET A 388 -31.60 -9.66 7.66
C MET A 388 -32.45 -10.50 8.62
N PRO A 389 -33.10 -11.59 8.13
CA PRO A 389 -33.97 -12.43 8.96
C PRO A 389 -33.30 -13.02 10.21
N TRP A 390 -31.99 -13.10 10.20
CA TRP A 390 -31.15 -13.60 11.32
C TRP A 390 -30.54 -12.51 12.19
N ASP A 391 -30.76 -11.23 11.87
CA ASP A 391 -30.40 -10.12 12.76
C ASP A 391 -31.32 -10.16 13.98
N THR A 392 -30.94 -10.98 14.95
CA THR A 392 -31.64 -11.05 16.21
C THR A 392 -31.15 -9.93 17.14
N ASN A 393 -32.01 -9.48 18.08
CA ASN A 393 -31.74 -8.41 19.04
C ASN A 393 -30.60 -8.72 20.05
N SER A 394 -29.85 -9.79 19.86
CA SER A 394 -28.73 -10.18 20.70
C SER A 394 -27.43 -9.53 20.22
N GLY A 395 -27.15 -8.32 20.75
CA GLY A 395 -25.82 -7.72 20.76
C GLY A 395 -25.20 -7.40 19.39
N ASN A 396 -25.48 -6.22 18.84
CA ASN A 396 -24.80 -5.70 17.65
C ASN A 396 -23.34 -5.37 18.01
N THR A 397 -22.45 -6.32 17.81
CA THR A 397 -21.04 -6.23 18.20
C THR A 397 -20.16 -6.52 16.98
N THR A 398 -18.97 -5.96 16.90
CA THR A 398 -17.97 -6.43 15.93
C THR A 398 -17.66 -7.90 16.21
N CYS A 399 -17.42 -8.68 15.13
CA CYS A 399 -17.14 -10.11 15.24
C CYS A 399 -15.66 -10.41 15.49
N VAL A 400 -15.36 -11.64 15.86
CA VAL A 400 -14.03 -12.21 15.69
C VAL A 400 -13.65 -12.19 14.23
N ALA A 401 -12.43 -11.76 13.90
CA ALA A 401 -12.03 -11.56 12.52
C ALA A 401 -12.03 -12.86 11.72
N THR A 402 -12.67 -12.82 10.55
CA THR A 402 -12.79 -13.97 9.65
C THR A 402 -12.53 -13.57 8.19
N VAL A 403 -12.10 -14.53 7.37
CA VAL A 403 -12.02 -14.41 5.91
C VAL A 403 -13.06 -15.33 5.29
N GLY A 404 -13.89 -14.80 4.40
CA GLY A 404 -14.99 -15.50 3.76
C GLY A 404 -14.72 -15.99 2.34
N GLY A 405 -15.59 -16.86 1.84
CA GLY A 405 -15.52 -17.45 0.50
C GLY A 405 -15.62 -16.42 -0.62
N GLY A 406 -16.42 -15.38 -0.48
CA GLY A 406 -16.54 -14.30 -1.47
C GLY A 406 -15.20 -13.64 -1.82
N PHE A 407 -14.29 -13.55 -0.86
CA PHE A 407 -12.93 -13.03 -1.11
C PHE A 407 -12.12 -13.94 -2.05
N LEU A 408 -12.23 -15.27 -1.94
CA LEU A 408 -11.50 -16.19 -2.81
C LEU A 408 -12.11 -16.26 -4.22
N ALA A 409 -13.36 -15.84 -4.39
CA ALA A 409 -13.96 -15.72 -5.70
C ALA A 409 -13.23 -14.74 -6.61
N GLY A 410 -12.43 -13.83 -6.00
CA GLY A 410 -11.79 -12.75 -6.71
C GLY A 410 -12.75 -11.62 -7.05
N ASP A 411 -12.22 -10.59 -7.66
CA ASP A 411 -12.97 -9.50 -8.27
C ASP A 411 -12.65 -9.42 -9.77
N GLU A 412 -13.10 -8.38 -10.45
CA GLU A 412 -12.84 -8.17 -11.88
C GLU A 412 -11.34 -7.99 -12.19
N GLU A 413 -10.52 -7.70 -11.19
CA GLU A 413 -9.07 -7.45 -11.30
C GLU A 413 -8.22 -8.63 -10.83
N GLY A 414 -8.77 -9.46 -9.94
CA GLY A 414 -8.12 -10.63 -9.36
C GLY A 414 -8.41 -11.94 -10.10
N ALA A 415 -7.58 -12.96 -9.88
CA ALA A 415 -7.81 -14.28 -10.42
C ALA A 415 -8.78 -15.05 -9.50
N PRO A 416 -9.99 -15.42 -9.95
CA PRO A 416 -10.89 -16.24 -9.17
C PRO A 416 -10.32 -17.64 -8.98
N VAL A 417 -10.61 -18.25 -7.85
CA VAL A 417 -10.44 -19.70 -7.69
C VAL A 417 -11.72 -20.40 -8.11
N ASP A 418 -11.60 -21.50 -8.86
CA ASP A 418 -12.72 -22.16 -9.54
C ASP A 418 -13.83 -22.69 -8.60
N PHE A 419 -13.57 -22.78 -7.30
CA PHE A 419 -14.49 -23.33 -6.30
C PHE A 419 -15.21 -22.28 -5.45
N ALA A 420 -14.80 -21.01 -5.48
CA ALA A 420 -15.41 -19.92 -4.73
C ALA A 420 -16.30 -19.07 -5.64
N ARG A 421 -17.37 -18.51 -5.11
CA ARG A 421 -18.30 -17.65 -5.83
C ARG A 421 -18.64 -16.42 -5.00
N GLU A 422 -18.78 -15.29 -5.66
CA GLU A 422 -19.36 -14.11 -5.05
C GLU A 422 -20.85 -14.33 -4.72
N GLY A 423 -21.30 -13.73 -3.63
CA GLY A 423 -22.69 -13.85 -3.17
C GLY A 423 -23.01 -15.20 -2.51
N GLU A 424 -22.01 -16.04 -2.25
CA GLU A 424 -22.21 -17.30 -1.53
C GLU A 424 -22.26 -17.03 -0.04
N ILE A 425 -23.43 -17.26 0.55
CA ILE A 425 -23.66 -17.07 1.98
C ILE A 425 -23.72 -18.39 2.74
N ARG A 426 -23.39 -18.33 4.01
CA ARG A 426 -23.54 -19.45 4.94
C ARG A 426 -25.03 -19.85 5.06
N ASN A 427 -25.29 -21.10 5.37
CA ASN A 427 -26.63 -21.69 5.53
C ASN A 427 -27.38 -21.96 4.22
N ASP A 428 -26.67 -22.25 3.14
CA ASP A 428 -27.29 -22.68 1.87
C ASP A 428 -28.24 -21.65 1.23
N PHE A 429 -28.12 -20.37 1.55
CA PHE A 429 -28.90 -19.33 0.92
C PHE A 429 -28.13 -18.63 -0.18
N VAL A 430 -28.82 -18.39 -1.30
CA VAL A 430 -28.34 -17.56 -2.42
C VAL A 430 -29.41 -16.52 -2.72
N PHE A 431 -28.95 -15.30 -3.01
CA PHE A 431 -29.90 -14.24 -3.40
C PHE A 431 -30.16 -14.33 -4.92
N GLU A 432 -31.35 -14.75 -5.29
CA GLU A 432 -31.77 -14.87 -6.68
C GLU A 432 -33.12 -14.16 -6.91
N ASN A 433 -33.21 -13.39 -7.99
CA ASN A 433 -34.42 -12.69 -8.40
C ASN A 433 -35.08 -11.83 -7.30
N GLY A 434 -34.26 -11.18 -6.46
CA GLY A 434 -34.76 -10.32 -5.38
C GLY A 434 -35.21 -11.03 -4.11
N ALA A 435 -34.94 -12.34 -3.96
CA ALA A 435 -35.29 -13.11 -2.78
C ALA A 435 -34.15 -14.07 -2.36
N TRP A 436 -34.06 -14.36 -1.07
CA TRP A 436 -33.19 -15.39 -0.53
C TRP A 436 -33.76 -16.78 -0.79
N VAL A 437 -33.04 -17.57 -1.57
CA VAL A 437 -33.43 -18.95 -1.91
C VAL A 437 -32.45 -19.90 -1.21
N LYS A 438 -33.01 -20.80 -0.40
CA LYS A 438 -32.22 -21.87 0.22
C LYS A 438 -31.80 -22.88 -0.85
N LYS A 439 -30.50 -23.10 -1.01
CA LYS A 439 -29.93 -24.16 -1.86
C LYS A 439 -29.25 -25.19 -0.98
N ASN A 440 -29.60 -26.46 -1.17
CA ASN A 440 -28.87 -27.56 -0.53
C ASN A 440 -27.57 -27.77 -1.32
N TYR A 441 -26.46 -27.19 -0.86
CA TYR A 441 -25.14 -27.50 -1.40
C TYR A 441 -24.70 -28.87 -0.92
N SER A 442 -24.59 -29.82 -1.84
CA SER A 442 -23.88 -31.07 -1.57
C SER A 442 -22.37 -30.82 -1.81
N LEU A 443 -21.53 -31.12 -0.83
CA LEU A 443 -20.07 -31.14 -0.97
C LEU A 443 -19.58 -31.98 -2.16
N THR A 444 -20.44 -32.82 -2.71
CA THR A 444 -20.14 -33.66 -3.87
C THR A 444 -20.04 -32.89 -5.19
N ASN A 445 -20.48 -31.65 -5.25
CA ASN A 445 -20.40 -30.82 -6.47
C ASN A 445 -19.16 -29.91 -6.51
N LEU A 446 -18.32 -29.98 -5.50
CA LEU A 446 -17.06 -29.25 -5.44
C LEU A 446 -16.00 -29.92 -6.32
N SER A 447 -15.15 -29.16 -6.99
CA SER A 447 -13.98 -29.70 -7.69
C SER A 447 -13.06 -30.47 -6.73
N GLY A 448 -12.24 -31.41 -7.23
CA GLY A 448 -11.43 -32.29 -6.37
C GLY A 448 -10.55 -31.53 -5.35
N ALA A 449 -10.10 -30.31 -5.66
CA ALA A 449 -9.34 -29.46 -4.73
C ALA A 449 -10.24 -28.93 -3.59
N ALA A 450 -11.48 -28.56 -3.87
CA ALA A 450 -12.44 -28.11 -2.87
C ALA A 450 -12.94 -29.27 -1.99
N GLN A 451 -13.01 -30.50 -2.55
CA GLN A 451 -13.29 -31.69 -1.75
C GLN A 451 -12.16 -31.96 -0.75
N ILE A 452 -10.89 -31.83 -1.15
CA ILE A 452 -9.73 -31.99 -0.27
C ILE A 452 -9.75 -30.91 0.84
N LEU A 453 -10.03 -29.67 0.51
CA LEU A 453 -10.21 -28.61 1.49
C LEU A 453 -11.41 -28.86 2.40
N GLY A 454 -12.51 -29.36 1.87
CA GLY A 454 -13.68 -29.78 2.64
C GLY A 454 -13.40 -30.95 3.60
N TYR A 455 -12.49 -31.85 3.25
CA TYR A 455 -12.03 -32.92 4.15
C TYR A 455 -11.00 -32.44 5.18
N LEU A 456 -10.16 -31.46 4.82
CA LEU A 456 -9.20 -30.86 5.74
C LEU A 456 -9.84 -29.80 6.65
N TRP A 457 -10.98 -29.23 6.25
CA TRP A 457 -11.67 -28.20 6.99
C TRP A 457 -12.16 -28.63 8.39
N PRO A 458 -12.80 -29.80 8.59
CA PRO A 458 -13.12 -30.28 9.94
C PRO A 458 -11.90 -30.50 10.82
N ILE A 459 -10.76 -30.88 10.19
CA ILE A 459 -9.48 -31.05 10.91
C ILE A 459 -8.90 -29.68 11.25
N ALA A 460 -9.00 -28.72 10.34
CA ALA A 460 -8.62 -27.33 10.59
C ALA A 460 -9.52 -26.69 11.65
N GLN A 461 -10.83 -26.91 11.63
CA GLN A 461 -11.75 -26.44 12.68
C GLN A 461 -11.47 -27.05 14.06
N LEU A 462 -11.12 -28.35 14.12
CA LEU A 462 -10.69 -29.01 15.37
C LEU A 462 -9.37 -28.46 15.90
N ALA A 463 -8.51 -28.00 15.01
CA ALA A 463 -7.19 -27.43 15.34
C ALA A 463 -7.23 -25.92 15.63
N LEU A 464 -8.21 -25.20 15.10
CA LEU A 464 -8.27 -23.74 15.07
C LEU A 464 -9.26 -23.11 16.07
N GLY A 465 -9.96 -23.88 16.92
CA GLY A 465 -10.79 -23.37 18.01
C GLY A 465 -12.29 -23.26 17.70
N SER A 466 -13.04 -22.78 18.67
CA SER A 466 -14.46 -22.90 18.82
C SER A 466 -15.29 -21.88 18.04
N ALA A 467 -16.57 -22.19 17.94
CA ALA A 467 -17.67 -21.61 17.21
C ALA A 467 -18.09 -20.16 17.56
N GLU A 468 -17.32 -19.35 18.29
CA GLU A 468 -17.74 -17.97 18.62
C GLU A 468 -17.98 -17.07 17.41
N TYR A 469 -17.23 -17.25 16.31
CA TYR A 469 -17.45 -16.51 15.08
C TYR A 469 -18.77 -16.90 14.38
N GLU A 470 -19.27 -18.11 14.63
CA GLU A 470 -20.46 -18.63 13.95
C GLU A 470 -21.74 -17.93 14.36
N GLU A 471 -21.85 -17.45 15.60
CA GLU A 471 -23.04 -16.74 16.07
C GLU A 471 -23.06 -15.28 15.60
N CYS A 472 -21.90 -14.65 15.53
CA CYS A 472 -21.75 -13.26 15.10
C CYS A 472 -21.84 -13.11 13.58
N ASP A 473 -21.25 -14.05 12.84
CA ASP A 473 -21.01 -13.95 11.39
C ASP A 473 -21.86 -14.99 10.62
N LYS A 474 -23.17 -14.89 10.77
CA LYS A 474 -24.14 -15.88 10.21
C LYS A 474 -24.23 -15.89 8.70
N GLU A 475 -23.81 -14.81 8.04
CA GLU A 475 -23.95 -14.66 6.58
C GLU A 475 -22.72 -15.16 5.84
N LYS A 476 -21.54 -14.97 6.42
CA LYS A 476 -20.30 -15.29 5.76
C LYS A 476 -20.02 -16.78 5.74
N PHE A 477 -19.74 -17.32 4.56
CA PHE A 477 -19.11 -18.63 4.45
C PHE A 477 -17.66 -18.50 4.87
N THR A 478 -17.37 -18.70 6.17
CA THR A 478 -16.05 -18.50 6.76
C THR A 478 -15.07 -19.57 6.30
N LEU A 479 -13.96 -19.15 5.71
CA LEU A 479 -12.85 -20.02 5.30
C LEU A 479 -11.74 -20.06 6.36
N LEU A 480 -11.43 -18.91 6.97
CA LEU A 480 -10.38 -18.80 7.96
C LEU A 480 -10.83 -17.91 9.13
N PRO A 481 -10.90 -18.42 10.37
CA PRO A 481 -11.17 -17.64 11.58
C PRO A 481 -9.88 -16.96 12.06
N VAL A 482 -9.41 -15.96 11.31
CA VAL A 482 -8.09 -15.32 11.49
C VAL A 482 -7.95 -14.51 12.80
N GLY A 483 -9.05 -14.23 13.47
CA GLY A 483 -9.04 -13.53 14.76
C GLY A 483 -8.89 -14.45 15.98
N GLU A 484 -9.05 -15.76 15.82
CA GLU A 484 -8.90 -16.76 16.89
C GLU A 484 -7.56 -17.51 16.81
N VAL A 485 -6.89 -17.42 15.66
CA VAL A 485 -5.66 -18.17 15.41
C VAL A 485 -4.47 -17.38 15.91
N ASP A 486 -3.96 -17.80 17.03
CA ASP A 486 -2.56 -17.58 17.41
C ASP A 486 -1.71 -18.57 16.63
N ASN A 487 -0.57 -18.16 16.09
CA ASN A 487 0.32 -18.93 15.22
C ASN A 487 0.44 -20.43 15.56
N PHE A 488 -0.51 -21.22 15.11
CA PHE A 488 -0.46 -22.70 15.25
C PHE A 488 0.66 -23.33 14.39
N TRP A 489 1.07 -22.63 13.32
CA TRP A 489 1.95 -23.16 12.27
C TRP A 489 3.41 -22.70 12.39
N PHE A 490 3.72 -21.74 13.25
CA PHE A 490 5.06 -21.19 13.41
C PHE A 490 5.58 -21.42 14.84
N PRO A 491 6.90 -21.51 15.04
CA PRO A 491 7.48 -21.85 16.34
C PRO A 491 7.16 -20.84 17.47
N ASN A 492 6.47 -19.73 17.15
CA ASN A 492 6.02 -18.79 18.17
C ASN A 492 4.48 -18.65 18.14
N PRO A 493 3.76 -19.29 19.07
CA PRO A 493 2.30 -19.39 19.07
C PRO A 493 1.55 -18.10 19.43
N GLN A 494 2.20 -16.96 19.55
CA GLN A 494 1.59 -15.73 20.07
C GLN A 494 1.43 -14.60 19.04
N VAL A 495 1.72 -14.82 17.76
CA VAL A 495 1.51 -13.82 16.72
C VAL A 495 0.13 -13.98 16.09
N PRO A 496 -0.79 -13.02 16.26
CA PRO A 496 -2.10 -13.07 15.64
C PRO A 496 -2.00 -12.97 14.11
N PHE A 497 -2.99 -13.53 13.40
CA PHE A 497 -3.02 -13.49 11.93
C PHE A 497 -3.32 -12.11 11.38
N VAL A 498 -4.11 -11.30 12.12
CA VAL A 498 -4.55 -9.95 11.73
C VAL A 498 -4.46 -8.99 12.91
N PRO A 499 -4.34 -7.68 12.68
CA PRO A 499 -4.38 -6.70 13.77
C PRO A 499 -5.78 -6.64 14.38
N VAL A 500 -5.86 -6.82 15.69
CA VAL A 500 -7.12 -6.76 16.44
C VAL A 500 -7.27 -5.49 17.28
N VAL A 501 -6.18 -4.75 17.47
CA VAL A 501 -6.13 -3.43 18.09
C VAL A 501 -5.84 -2.41 16.98
N LEU A 502 -6.85 -1.63 16.60
CA LEU A 502 -6.79 -0.76 15.43
C LEU A 502 -6.65 0.72 15.82
N PRO A 503 -5.76 1.46 15.13
CA PRO A 503 -5.62 2.90 15.32
C PRO A 503 -6.73 3.67 14.58
N LEU A 504 -7.39 4.58 15.25
CA LEU A 504 -8.28 5.58 14.67
C LEU A 504 -7.72 6.97 14.94
N GLN A 505 -7.56 7.78 13.92
CA GLN A 505 -6.95 9.10 14.06
C GLN A 505 -7.75 10.18 13.31
N VAL A 506 -7.92 11.33 13.94
CA VAL A 506 -8.47 12.53 13.32
C VAL A 506 -7.48 13.67 13.52
N ILE A 507 -7.06 14.30 12.43
CA ILE A 507 -6.25 15.53 12.43
C ILE A 507 -7.12 16.67 11.98
N THR A 508 -7.03 17.80 12.67
CA THR A 508 -7.67 19.06 12.26
C THR A 508 -6.62 20.12 11.93
N ILE A 509 -6.79 20.79 10.80
CA ILE A 509 -6.00 21.94 10.38
C ILE A 509 -7.01 23.07 10.19
N GLY A 510 -7.12 23.96 11.16
CA GLY A 510 -8.18 24.99 11.17
C GLY A 510 -9.56 24.37 11.02
N ASN A 511 -10.29 24.77 9.97
CA ASN A 511 -11.65 24.31 9.67
C ASN A 511 -11.73 23.00 8.85
N THR A 512 -10.62 22.31 8.68
CA THR A 512 -10.54 21.05 7.89
C THR A 512 -10.17 19.89 8.77
N ALA A 513 -10.96 18.80 8.75
CA ALA A 513 -10.65 17.53 9.42
C ALA A 513 -10.25 16.45 8.42
N ILE A 514 -9.17 15.71 8.73
CA ILE A 514 -8.72 14.52 8.05
C ILE A 514 -8.99 13.32 8.96
N VAL A 515 -9.89 12.45 8.52
CA VAL A 515 -10.32 11.23 9.22
C VAL A 515 -9.56 10.05 8.62
N ALA A 516 -8.75 9.38 9.42
CA ALA A 516 -7.82 8.37 8.97
C ALA A 516 -8.25 6.96 9.42
N SER A 517 -8.77 6.17 8.48
CA SER A 517 -9.28 4.81 8.68
C SER A 517 -8.24 3.76 8.28
N PRO A 518 -8.06 2.67 9.06
CA PRO A 518 -7.14 1.58 8.72
C PRO A 518 -7.72 0.58 7.70
N PHE A 519 -8.94 0.80 7.23
CA PHE A 519 -9.66 -0.12 6.34
C PHE A 519 -9.62 0.31 4.87
N GLU A 520 -9.85 -0.64 3.99
CA GLU A 520 -10.34 -0.41 2.63
C GLU A 520 -11.85 -0.17 2.68
N VAL A 521 -12.22 1.08 2.83
CA VAL A 521 -13.62 1.50 3.02
C VAL A 521 -14.31 1.55 1.65
N THR A 522 -15.48 0.89 1.50
CA THR A 522 -16.28 0.99 0.27
C THR A 522 -16.85 2.40 0.10
N THR A 523 -17.26 2.71 -1.12
CA THR A 523 -17.80 4.03 -1.47
C THR A 523 -18.90 4.47 -0.51
N ASN A 524 -19.91 3.63 -0.31
CA ASN A 524 -21.08 4.04 0.47
C ASN A 524 -20.82 4.01 1.98
N ALA A 525 -19.99 3.10 2.48
CA ALA A 525 -19.53 3.10 3.86
C ALA A 525 -18.78 4.40 4.20
N GLY A 526 -17.91 4.86 3.29
CA GLY A 526 -17.19 6.12 3.43
C GLY A 526 -18.10 7.36 3.38
N ARG A 527 -19.13 7.36 2.54
CA ARG A 527 -20.15 8.43 2.48
C ARG A 527 -20.91 8.57 3.79
N ARG A 528 -21.35 7.46 4.38
CA ARG A 528 -22.03 7.44 5.69
C ARG A 528 -21.13 7.97 6.80
N LEU A 529 -19.88 7.52 6.84
CA LEU A 529 -18.88 8.02 7.79
C LEU A 529 -18.67 9.53 7.63
N LYS A 530 -18.45 10.01 6.40
CA LYS A 530 -18.27 11.44 6.11
C LYS A 530 -19.48 12.27 6.51
N ALA A 531 -20.70 11.83 6.18
CA ALA A 531 -21.93 12.52 6.50
C ALA A 531 -22.10 12.70 8.02
N LYS A 532 -21.90 11.60 8.79
CA LYS A 532 -21.99 11.63 10.26
C LYS A 532 -20.98 12.61 10.86
N LEU A 533 -19.72 12.51 10.45
CA LEU A 533 -18.66 13.33 11.02
C LEU A 533 -18.76 14.80 10.60
N THR A 534 -19.26 15.11 9.40
CA THR A 534 -19.56 16.48 8.99
C THR A 534 -20.58 17.10 9.94
N ALA A 535 -21.66 16.39 10.25
CA ALA A 535 -22.69 16.87 11.18
C ALA A 535 -22.13 17.06 12.61
N THR A 536 -21.34 16.11 13.10
CA THR A 536 -20.79 16.14 14.47
C THR A 536 -19.71 17.23 14.64
N LEU A 537 -18.88 17.47 13.63
CA LEU A 537 -17.76 18.42 13.69
C LEU A 537 -18.17 19.87 13.38
N ALA A 538 -19.30 20.09 12.69
CA ALA A 538 -19.77 21.42 12.31
C ALA A 538 -19.90 22.40 13.49
N PRO A 539 -20.45 22.04 14.68
CA PRO A 539 -20.51 22.93 15.84
C PRO A 539 -19.13 23.40 16.33
N GLY A 540 -18.07 22.61 16.06
CA GLY A 540 -16.67 22.98 16.34
C GLY A 540 -16.02 23.88 15.30
N GLY A 541 -16.78 24.38 14.31
CA GLY A 541 -16.26 25.25 13.24
C GLY A 541 -15.54 24.51 12.12
N ILE A 542 -15.63 23.17 12.07
CA ILE A 542 -15.03 22.35 11.02
C ILE A 542 -16.05 22.18 9.89
N SER A 543 -15.75 22.72 8.72
CA SER A 543 -16.61 22.72 7.54
C SER A 543 -16.17 21.73 6.47
N ASN A 544 -14.90 21.33 6.48
CA ASN A 544 -14.34 20.39 5.50
C ASN A 544 -13.96 19.09 6.19
N VAL A 545 -14.55 17.98 5.73
CA VAL A 545 -14.22 16.63 6.23
C VAL A 545 -13.70 15.78 5.08
N VAL A 546 -12.47 15.30 5.22
CA VAL A 546 -11.81 14.39 4.28
C VAL A 546 -11.70 13.02 4.95
N VAL A 547 -12.26 11.99 4.34
CA VAL A 547 -12.08 10.61 4.78
C VAL A 547 -10.94 9.99 3.99
N GLY A 548 -9.86 9.62 4.69
CA GLY A 548 -8.75 8.87 4.17
C GLY A 548 -8.82 7.40 4.60
N ALA A 549 -8.50 6.52 3.70
CA ALA A 549 -8.42 5.08 3.89
C ALA A 549 -6.96 4.60 3.95
N MET A 550 -6.71 3.36 4.35
CA MET A 550 -5.38 2.75 4.35
C MET A 550 -4.39 3.50 5.25
N ALA A 551 -4.81 3.87 6.46
CA ALA A 551 -4.04 4.74 7.35
C ALA A 551 -3.56 4.02 8.62
N ASN A 552 -2.28 4.17 8.98
CA ASN A 552 -1.61 3.73 10.20
C ASN A 552 -1.61 2.22 10.48
N ALA A 553 -2.52 1.45 9.90
CA ALA A 553 -2.62 -0.01 9.94
C ALA A 553 -3.40 -0.50 8.73
N TYR A 554 -3.47 -1.82 8.55
CA TYR A 554 -4.33 -2.45 7.55
C TYR A 554 -5.25 -3.47 8.21
N ALA A 555 -6.55 -3.25 8.06
CA ALA A 555 -7.60 -4.01 8.72
C ALA A 555 -8.63 -4.61 7.73
N GLN A 556 -8.18 -4.88 6.49
CA GLN A 556 -8.98 -5.43 5.40
C GLN A 556 -10.12 -4.48 4.97
N TYR A 557 -11.19 -5.03 4.34
CA TYR A 557 -12.30 -4.21 3.82
C TYR A 557 -13.26 -3.77 4.92
N LEU A 558 -14.00 -2.72 4.61
CA LEU A 558 -15.12 -2.26 5.41
C LEU A 558 -16.29 -1.89 4.49
N THR A 559 -17.34 -2.68 4.55
CA THR A 559 -18.56 -2.53 3.78
C THR A 559 -19.69 -1.97 4.64
N THR A 560 -20.75 -1.44 4.01
CA THR A 560 -22.02 -1.19 4.73
C THR A 560 -22.65 -2.51 5.20
N ARG A 561 -23.67 -2.42 6.06
CA ARG A 561 -24.43 -3.61 6.47
C ARG A 561 -25.07 -4.32 5.27
N GLU A 562 -25.58 -3.55 4.33
CA GLU A 562 -26.22 -4.04 3.10
C GLU A 562 -25.21 -4.73 2.18
N GLU A 563 -24.07 -4.08 1.91
CA GLU A 563 -23.01 -4.63 1.07
C GLU A 563 -22.40 -5.90 1.69
N TYR A 564 -22.29 -5.90 3.04
CA TYR A 564 -21.85 -7.11 3.75
C TYR A 564 -22.78 -8.30 3.47
N SER A 565 -24.10 -8.09 3.47
CA SER A 565 -25.06 -9.16 3.23
C SER A 565 -24.99 -9.74 1.81
N ALA A 566 -24.51 -8.97 0.86
CA ALA A 566 -24.33 -9.44 -0.50
C ALA A 566 -23.17 -10.45 -0.64
N GLN A 567 -22.23 -10.49 0.32
CA GLN A 567 -21.06 -11.38 0.35
C GLN A 567 -20.28 -11.46 -0.97
N ASN A 568 -20.16 -10.30 -1.67
CA ASN A 568 -19.23 -10.13 -2.75
C ASN A 568 -17.79 -10.09 -2.19
N PHE A 569 -16.80 -9.82 -3.03
CA PHE A 569 -15.37 -9.79 -2.66
C PHE A 569 -15.11 -8.99 -1.38
N GLU A 570 -15.58 -7.74 -1.32
CA GLU A 570 -15.38 -6.84 -0.16
C GLU A 570 -16.13 -7.34 1.08
N GLY A 571 -17.34 -7.88 0.93
CA GLY A 571 -18.09 -8.49 2.02
C GLY A 571 -17.39 -9.72 2.60
N GLY A 572 -16.86 -10.58 1.72
CA GLY A 572 -16.06 -11.75 2.09
C GLY A 572 -14.79 -11.39 2.86
N PHE A 573 -14.18 -10.23 2.58
CA PHE A 573 -12.97 -9.77 3.25
C PHE A 573 -13.21 -8.63 4.28
N SER A 574 -14.46 -8.29 4.60
CA SER A 574 -14.82 -7.45 5.75
C SER A 574 -14.72 -8.25 7.03
N ALA A 575 -13.51 -8.31 7.62
CA ALA A 575 -13.13 -9.31 8.61
C ALA A 575 -13.95 -9.28 9.90
N TYR A 576 -14.38 -8.11 10.35
CA TYR A 576 -14.97 -7.93 11.68
C TYR A 576 -16.51 -7.93 11.66
N GLY A 577 -17.11 -8.53 10.65
CA GLY A 577 -18.53 -8.83 10.58
C GLY A 577 -19.44 -7.67 10.15
N PRO A 578 -20.78 -7.90 10.19
CA PRO A 578 -21.78 -7.04 9.57
C PRO A 578 -21.89 -5.65 10.21
N TRP A 579 -21.49 -5.50 11.47
CA TRP A 579 -21.62 -4.26 12.24
C TRP A 579 -20.36 -3.39 12.23
N ALA A 580 -19.31 -3.81 11.54
CA ALA A 580 -18.02 -3.12 11.56
C ALA A 580 -18.10 -1.66 11.08
N ASN A 581 -18.92 -1.33 10.08
CA ASN A 581 -19.10 0.05 9.61
C ASN A 581 -19.81 0.93 10.65
N ALA A 582 -20.87 0.41 11.28
CA ALA A 582 -21.56 1.14 12.34
C ALA A 582 -20.65 1.37 13.54
N ALA A 583 -19.83 0.39 13.91
CA ALA A 583 -18.78 0.51 14.91
C ALA A 583 -17.75 1.58 14.56
N LEU A 584 -17.28 1.61 13.31
CA LEU A 584 -16.33 2.64 12.84
C LEU A 584 -16.92 4.05 12.93
N ILE A 585 -18.15 4.21 12.49
CA ILE A 585 -18.87 5.49 12.57
C ILE A 585 -19.03 5.91 14.05
N GLN A 586 -19.42 5.00 14.93
CA GLN A 586 -19.57 5.27 16.37
C GLN A 586 -18.27 5.74 17.01
N GLU A 587 -17.16 5.02 16.77
CA GLU A 587 -15.88 5.32 17.38
C GLU A 587 -15.28 6.63 16.87
N PHE A 588 -15.41 6.92 15.54
CA PHE A 588 -15.01 8.22 15.02
C PHE A 588 -15.92 9.37 15.49
N ASP A 589 -17.23 9.13 15.67
CA ASP A 589 -18.15 10.12 16.22
C ASP A 589 -17.80 10.46 17.68
N ARG A 590 -17.36 9.46 18.47
CA ARG A 590 -16.82 9.66 19.82
C ARG A 590 -15.61 10.60 19.79
N ILE A 591 -14.64 10.31 18.90
CA ILE A 591 -13.44 11.15 18.71
C ILE A 591 -13.82 12.56 18.24
N ALA A 592 -14.76 12.69 17.31
CA ALA A 592 -15.25 13.96 16.81
C ALA A 592 -15.93 14.82 17.92
N LYS A 593 -16.72 14.19 18.78
CA LYS A 593 -17.31 14.83 19.96
C LYS A 593 -16.25 15.34 20.95
N ASP A 594 -15.16 14.60 21.12
CA ASP A 594 -14.05 15.02 21.97
C ASP A 594 -13.32 16.25 21.35
N ILE A 595 -13.19 16.30 20.02
CA ILE A 595 -12.62 17.46 19.31
C ILE A 595 -13.50 18.70 19.54
N VAL A 596 -14.81 18.57 19.31
CA VAL A 596 -15.76 19.71 19.46
C VAL A 596 -15.80 20.20 20.90
N ALA A 597 -15.76 19.29 21.87
CA ALA A 597 -15.72 19.61 23.29
C ALA A 597 -14.33 20.07 23.79
N ASN A 598 -13.32 20.09 22.94
CA ASN A 598 -11.93 20.37 23.26
C ASN A 598 -11.41 19.56 24.47
N ARG A 599 -11.76 18.27 24.54
CA ARG A 599 -11.31 17.36 25.59
C ARG A 599 -10.38 16.27 25.05
N PRO A 600 -9.54 15.66 25.88
CA PRO A 600 -8.72 14.53 25.51
C PRO A 600 -9.57 13.33 25.05
N THR A 601 -9.08 12.58 24.07
CA THR A 601 -9.63 11.27 23.70
C THR A 601 -8.88 10.16 24.44
N ALA A 602 -9.60 9.13 24.89
CA ALA A 602 -8.96 7.96 25.49
C ALA A 602 -8.03 7.28 24.48
N ALA A 603 -6.78 7.06 24.88
CA ALA A 603 -5.76 6.46 24.00
C ALA A 603 -6.07 5.01 23.61
N GLY A 604 -6.82 4.29 24.46
CA GLY A 604 -7.05 2.85 24.29
C GLY A 604 -5.81 1.99 24.59
N PRO A 605 -5.89 0.68 24.39
CA PRO A 605 -4.77 -0.22 24.62
C PRO A 605 -3.71 -0.09 23.52
N ASN A 606 -2.45 -0.25 23.89
CA ASN A 606 -1.39 -0.33 22.89
C ASN A 606 -1.49 -1.64 22.09
N PRO A 607 -1.28 -1.61 20.77
CA PRO A 607 -1.10 -2.83 19.99
C PRO A 607 0.16 -3.57 20.44
N PRO A 608 0.21 -4.91 20.27
CA PRO A 608 1.38 -5.69 20.65
C PRO A 608 2.59 -5.32 19.77
N ASP A 609 3.77 -5.23 20.37
CA ASP A 609 5.04 -5.19 19.64
C ASP A 609 5.45 -6.63 19.31
N LEU A 610 5.31 -6.99 18.05
CA LEU A 610 5.59 -8.33 17.54
C LEU A 610 6.93 -8.39 16.77
N SER A 611 7.77 -7.36 16.87
CA SER A 611 9.02 -7.23 16.11
C SER A 611 9.98 -8.41 16.31
N ASN A 612 10.04 -8.94 17.55
CA ASN A 612 10.91 -10.05 17.93
C ASN A 612 10.29 -11.44 17.70
N GLN A 613 9.07 -11.51 17.15
CA GLN A 613 8.32 -12.74 16.97
C GLN A 613 8.19 -13.13 15.49
N GLN A 614 8.90 -12.44 14.61
CA GLN A 614 8.77 -12.64 13.18
C GLN A 614 9.59 -13.82 12.68
N PHE A 615 9.00 -14.62 11.79
CA PHE A 615 9.75 -15.57 10.98
C PHE A 615 10.46 -14.80 9.86
N ILE A 616 11.77 -14.64 9.99
CA ILE A 616 12.57 -13.88 9.03
C ILE A 616 12.78 -14.70 7.76
N GLN A 617 12.54 -14.08 6.59
CA GLN A 617 12.88 -14.68 5.31
C GLN A 617 14.37 -14.99 5.26
N THR A 618 14.71 -16.24 4.96
CA THR A 618 16.09 -16.71 4.87
C THR A 618 16.54 -16.77 3.41
N TRP A 619 17.84 -16.92 3.21
CA TRP A 619 18.47 -17.10 1.89
C TRP A 619 17.98 -18.36 1.11
N LEU A 620 17.31 -19.30 1.76
CA LEU A 620 16.66 -20.45 1.14
C LEU A 620 15.36 -20.08 0.41
N SER A 621 14.84 -18.87 0.60
CA SER A 621 13.72 -18.39 -0.20
C SER A 621 14.11 -18.31 -1.68
N LYS A 622 13.16 -18.54 -2.58
CA LYS A 622 13.33 -18.49 -4.04
C LYS A 622 14.03 -17.21 -4.53
N ASN A 623 13.87 -16.13 -3.77
CA ASN A 623 14.47 -14.82 -4.02
C ASN A 623 15.81 -14.59 -3.29
N GLY A 624 16.33 -15.61 -2.62
CA GLY A 624 17.62 -15.52 -1.93
C GLY A 624 18.78 -15.42 -2.90
N VAL A 625 19.78 -14.63 -2.53
CA VAL A 625 21.03 -14.52 -3.29
C VAL A 625 21.98 -15.61 -2.83
N VAL A 626 22.00 -16.75 -3.52
CA VAL A 626 22.90 -17.86 -3.20
C VAL A 626 24.32 -17.53 -3.69
N ASN A 627 24.46 -17.18 -4.96
CA ASN A 627 25.72 -16.86 -5.63
C ASN A 627 25.41 -16.21 -6.99
N ASP A 628 26.29 -15.33 -7.45
CA ASP A 628 26.25 -14.79 -8.81
C ASP A 628 27.41 -15.33 -9.63
N GLY A 629 27.14 -15.69 -10.90
CA GLY A 629 28.13 -16.23 -11.83
C GLY A 629 27.96 -15.69 -13.24
N GLY A 630 29.02 -15.66 -14.01
CA GLY A 630 29.07 -15.26 -15.41
C GLY A 630 29.89 -13.99 -15.68
N ASP A 631 29.80 -13.51 -16.91
CA ASP A 631 30.49 -12.31 -17.41
C ASP A 631 29.64 -11.07 -17.16
N PHE A 632 29.63 -10.56 -15.94
CA PHE A 632 28.77 -9.48 -15.50
C PHE A 632 28.88 -8.22 -16.38
N GLY A 633 27.72 -7.72 -16.83
CA GLY A 633 27.62 -6.54 -17.70
C GLY A 633 27.88 -6.82 -19.18
N LYS A 634 28.17 -8.06 -19.56
CA LYS A 634 28.28 -8.46 -20.96
C LYS A 634 26.94 -8.30 -21.67
N VAL A 635 26.95 -7.68 -22.83
CA VAL A 635 25.76 -7.56 -23.68
C VAL A 635 25.44 -8.92 -24.28
N LEU A 636 24.23 -9.42 -24.07
CA LEU A 636 23.72 -10.68 -24.61
C LEU A 636 22.88 -10.46 -25.86
N ALA A 637 22.08 -9.38 -25.88
CA ALA A 637 21.34 -8.90 -27.06
C ALA A 637 21.42 -7.38 -27.06
N ASP A 638 21.93 -6.81 -28.13
CA ASP A 638 22.21 -5.37 -28.21
C ASP A 638 21.09 -4.61 -28.94
N THR A 639 21.09 -3.30 -28.79
CA THR A 639 20.14 -2.38 -29.43
C THR A 639 20.29 -2.38 -30.96
N ASN A 640 19.25 -1.94 -31.67
CA ASN A 640 19.40 -1.56 -33.08
C ASN A 640 20.26 -0.31 -33.19
N SER A 641 20.73 0.01 -34.41
CA SER A 641 21.55 1.20 -34.66
C SER A 641 20.77 2.51 -34.67
N SER A 642 19.44 2.45 -34.89
CA SER A 642 18.57 3.64 -34.92
C SER A 642 17.13 3.32 -34.54
N TYR A 643 16.43 4.35 -34.04
CA TYR A 643 15.04 4.29 -33.57
C TYR A 643 14.31 5.60 -33.88
N ASN A 644 12.98 5.52 -33.95
CA ASN A 644 12.11 6.68 -34.01
C ASN A 644 12.02 7.36 -32.65
N LYS A 645 12.35 8.66 -32.56
CA LYS A 645 12.42 9.42 -31.32
C LYS A 645 11.09 9.65 -30.60
N SER A 646 9.96 9.33 -31.22
CA SER A 646 8.64 9.69 -30.71
C SER A 646 7.85 8.51 -30.17
N LYS A 647 8.12 7.27 -30.62
CA LYS A 647 7.22 6.14 -30.35
C LYS A 647 7.88 4.77 -30.20
N ASP A 648 9.16 4.62 -30.53
CA ASP A 648 9.81 3.31 -30.45
C ASP A 648 10.16 2.96 -28.98
N ALA A 649 10.40 1.67 -28.74
CA ALA A 649 11.02 1.15 -27.54
C ALA A 649 12.41 0.63 -27.85
N VAL A 650 13.38 0.93 -26.99
CA VAL A 650 14.75 0.41 -27.05
C VAL A 650 14.90 -0.66 -25.99
N THR A 651 15.37 -1.85 -26.39
CA THR A 651 15.64 -2.95 -25.45
C THR A 651 17.06 -3.43 -25.61
N VAL A 652 17.73 -3.71 -24.50
CA VAL A 652 19.04 -4.33 -24.41
C VAL A 652 19.06 -5.36 -23.31
N LYS A 653 19.78 -6.47 -23.53
CA LYS A 653 19.92 -7.55 -22.55
C LYS A 653 21.39 -7.71 -22.16
N PHE A 654 21.62 -7.82 -20.85
CA PHE A 654 22.94 -8.00 -20.24
C PHE A 654 23.02 -9.30 -19.43
N GLN A 655 24.22 -9.86 -19.29
CA GLN A 655 24.53 -10.79 -18.22
C GLN A 655 24.44 -10.06 -16.89
N GLY A 656 23.53 -10.51 -16.02
CA GLY A 656 23.18 -9.82 -14.80
C GLY A 656 23.79 -10.39 -13.52
N SER A 657 23.46 -9.73 -12.41
CA SER A 657 23.58 -10.21 -11.03
C SER A 657 22.24 -10.03 -10.32
N HIS A 658 22.06 -10.68 -9.17
CA HIS A 658 20.84 -10.54 -8.40
C HIS A 658 20.70 -9.12 -7.83
N PRO A 659 19.66 -8.34 -8.16
CA PRO A 659 19.59 -6.92 -7.81
C PRO A 659 19.49 -6.66 -6.29
N ARG A 660 18.97 -7.62 -5.50
CA ARG A 660 18.88 -7.52 -4.06
C ARG A 660 20.25 -7.31 -3.37
N VAL A 661 21.34 -7.81 -3.94
CA VAL A 661 22.70 -7.68 -3.37
C VAL A 661 23.12 -6.23 -3.18
N VAL A 662 22.61 -5.33 -3.99
CA VAL A 662 22.87 -3.90 -3.87
C VAL A 662 22.39 -3.34 -2.54
N GLN A 663 21.24 -3.81 -2.08
CA GLN A 663 20.58 -3.31 -0.86
C GLN A 663 20.88 -4.19 0.36
N ASP A 664 20.96 -5.50 0.18
CA ASP A 664 21.14 -6.48 1.23
C ASP A 664 22.43 -7.28 1.02
N LYS A 665 23.53 -6.76 1.55
CA LYS A 665 24.84 -7.36 1.36
C LYS A 665 24.99 -8.71 2.06
N LYS A 666 24.43 -8.87 3.26
CA LYS A 666 24.67 -10.02 4.11
C LYS A 666 23.50 -11.01 4.18
N LEU A 667 22.34 -10.66 3.70
CA LEU A 667 21.06 -11.37 3.86
C LEU A 667 20.59 -11.51 5.34
N ASP A 668 21.12 -10.68 6.23
CA ASP A 668 20.81 -10.65 7.66
C ASP A 668 19.99 -9.42 8.09
N GLY A 669 19.50 -8.64 7.12
CA GLY A 669 18.79 -7.40 7.36
C GLY A 669 19.71 -6.17 7.47
N THR A 670 21.03 -6.34 7.38
CA THR A 670 21.98 -5.22 7.37
C THR A 670 21.99 -4.56 5.99
N LEU A 671 21.67 -3.27 5.95
CA LEU A 671 21.71 -2.50 4.71
C LEU A 671 23.12 -2.42 4.13
N SER A 672 23.18 -2.53 2.80
CA SER A 672 24.44 -2.45 2.08
C SER A 672 24.99 -1.02 2.07
N SER A 673 26.27 -0.84 2.38
CA SER A 673 26.96 0.43 2.20
C SER A 673 27.17 0.83 0.72
N PHE A 674 26.81 -0.04 -0.22
CA PHE A 674 26.87 0.22 -1.67
C PHE A 674 25.62 0.91 -2.20
N TYR A 675 24.53 0.89 -1.43
CA TYR A 675 23.25 1.47 -1.83
C TYR A 675 23.05 2.81 -1.12
N ASP A 676 23.04 3.85 -1.90
CA ASP A 676 22.50 5.16 -1.51
C ASP A 676 21.30 5.43 -2.44
N PRO A 677 20.08 5.44 -1.91
CA PRO A 677 18.87 5.62 -2.74
C PRO A 677 18.87 6.94 -3.52
N ASN A 678 19.63 7.93 -3.08
CA ASN A 678 19.70 9.25 -3.73
C ASN A 678 20.68 9.29 -4.91
N THR A 679 21.65 8.38 -4.95
CA THR A 679 22.74 8.43 -5.94
C THR A 679 22.90 7.16 -6.77
N TYR A 680 22.42 5.99 -6.27
CA TYR A 680 22.51 4.74 -6.99
C TYR A 680 21.36 4.59 -7.99
N SER A 681 21.67 4.19 -9.21
CA SER A 681 20.68 3.77 -10.21
C SER A 681 21.09 2.44 -10.85
N TYR A 682 20.12 1.53 -11.01
CA TYR A 682 20.33 0.25 -11.70
C TYR A 682 20.54 0.42 -13.20
N LEU A 683 19.99 1.48 -13.78
CA LEU A 683 20.10 1.78 -15.21
C LEU A 683 20.23 3.29 -15.46
N GLU A 684 20.89 3.63 -16.56
CA GLU A 684 20.94 4.99 -17.06
C GLU A 684 20.74 5.01 -18.57
N ILE A 685 19.91 5.94 -19.04
CA ILE A 685 19.83 6.31 -20.45
C ILE A 685 20.70 7.53 -20.62
N GLN A 686 21.73 7.41 -21.42
CA GLN A 686 22.71 8.46 -21.62
C GLN A 686 22.68 9.00 -23.04
N ARG A 687 22.69 10.34 -23.18
CA ARG A 687 22.78 11.07 -24.45
C ARG A 687 24.17 11.65 -24.61
N LYS A 688 24.71 11.51 -25.82
CA LYS A 688 26.05 12.06 -26.17
C LYS A 688 25.98 13.58 -26.21
N ASN A 689 26.91 14.23 -25.52
CA ASN A 689 27.10 15.67 -25.50
C ASN A 689 28.57 16.01 -25.76
N GLY A 690 28.92 16.22 -27.01
CA GLY A 690 30.31 16.35 -27.45
C GLY A 690 31.09 15.06 -27.18
N SER A 691 32.15 15.16 -26.41
CA SER A 691 32.96 14.01 -25.95
C SER A 691 32.46 13.34 -24.67
N SER A 692 31.44 13.90 -23.99
CA SER A 692 30.87 13.40 -22.73
C SER A 692 29.51 12.75 -22.92
N TRP A 693 29.00 12.12 -21.84
CA TRP A 693 27.69 11.53 -21.78
C TRP A 693 26.87 12.19 -20.66
N LEU A 694 25.62 12.55 -20.98
CA LEU A 694 24.67 13.12 -20.04
C LEU A 694 23.58 12.08 -19.76
N THR A 695 23.37 11.72 -18.51
CA THR A 695 22.22 10.90 -18.10
C THR A 695 20.94 11.69 -18.25
N VAL A 696 20.01 11.20 -19.08
CA VAL A 696 18.74 11.86 -19.41
C VAL A 696 17.53 11.13 -18.79
N ALA A 697 17.71 9.87 -18.44
CA ALA A 697 16.73 9.09 -17.69
C ALA A 697 17.45 8.00 -16.88
N ASN A 698 16.82 7.53 -15.83
CA ASN A 698 17.29 6.46 -14.96
C ASN A 698 16.10 5.61 -14.46
N ASP A 699 16.32 4.72 -13.53
CA ASP A 699 15.29 3.81 -12.98
C ASP A 699 14.17 4.51 -12.17
N ASN A 700 14.22 5.82 -12.00
CA ASN A 700 13.12 6.63 -11.47
C ASN A 700 12.21 7.21 -12.59
N ASN A 701 12.57 7.01 -13.84
CA ASN A 701 11.78 7.51 -14.96
C ASN A 701 10.72 6.46 -15.34
N PRO A 702 9.41 6.77 -15.33
CA PRO A 702 8.33 5.81 -15.58
C PRO A 702 8.28 5.27 -17.03
N TYR A 703 9.17 5.74 -17.89
CA TYR A 703 9.36 5.23 -19.24
C TYR A 703 10.52 4.25 -19.36
N THR A 704 11.14 3.84 -18.23
CA THR A 704 12.19 2.83 -18.18
C THR A 704 11.72 1.59 -17.43
N ALA A 705 12.19 0.42 -17.85
CA ALA A 705 11.97 -0.83 -17.14
C ALA A 705 13.26 -1.63 -17.03
N TYR A 706 13.44 -2.22 -15.87
CA TYR A 706 14.51 -3.14 -15.53
C TYR A 706 13.87 -4.48 -15.16
N ASP A 707 14.16 -5.54 -15.90
CA ASP A 707 13.66 -6.88 -15.68
C ASP A 707 14.82 -7.83 -15.41
N TRP A 708 14.78 -8.55 -14.30
CA TRP A 708 15.75 -9.55 -13.93
C TRP A 708 15.16 -10.95 -14.04
N ALA A 709 15.95 -11.91 -14.54
CA ALA A 709 15.56 -13.31 -14.59
C ALA A 709 16.77 -14.23 -14.36
N ARG A 710 16.58 -15.31 -13.57
CA ARG A 710 17.56 -16.39 -13.51
C ARG A 710 17.54 -17.20 -14.78
N THR A 711 18.71 -17.66 -15.18
CA THR A 711 18.88 -18.59 -16.30
C THR A 711 19.33 -19.96 -15.74
N GLY A 712 18.56 -21.02 -16.01
CA GLY A 712 18.90 -22.38 -15.53
C GLY A 712 18.28 -22.82 -14.22
N GLY A 713 17.17 -22.16 -13.78
CA GLY A 713 16.38 -22.56 -12.59
C GLY A 713 16.70 -21.75 -11.32
N ASP A 714 15.91 -21.97 -10.27
CA ASP A 714 15.86 -21.13 -9.06
C ASP A 714 17.18 -21.07 -8.26
N LEU A 715 18.00 -22.09 -8.35
CA LEU A 715 19.31 -22.16 -7.68
C LEU A 715 20.48 -21.81 -8.60
N SER A 716 20.21 -21.40 -9.84
CA SER A 716 21.28 -21.06 -10.78
C SER A 716 22.02 -19.80 -10.33
N ALA A 717 23.34 -19.80 -10.47
CA ALA A 717 24.17 -18.62 -10.24
C ALA A 717 24.09 -17.59 -11.39
N THR A 718 23.57 -18.00 -12.55
CA THR A 718 23.51 -17.11 -13.72
C THR A 718 22.17 -16.43 -13.85
N SER A 719 22.19 -15.16 -14.24
CA SER A 719 20.99 -14.37 -14.48
C SER A 719 21.20 -13.38 -15.65
N GLU A 720 20.11 -12.90 -16.19
CA GLU A 720 20.10 -11.85 -17.18
C GLU A 720 19.23 -10.66 -16.73
N VAL A 721 19.59 -9.50 -17.24
CA VAL A 721 18.87 -8.25 -17.05
C VAL A 721 18.46 -7.71 -18.42
N THR A 722 17.17 -7.45 -18.58
CA THR A 722 16.62 -6.75 -19.73
C THR A 722 16.26 -5.32 -19.31
N ILE A 723 16.82 -4.32 -20.02
CA ILE A 723 16.46 -2.91 -19.85
C ILE A 723 15.67 -2.48 -21.05
N THR A 724 14.49 -1.91 -20.79
CA THR A 724 13.62 -1.33 -21.83
C THR A 724 13.44 0.16 -21.56
N TRP A 725 13.51 0.97 -22.61
CA TRP A 725 13.23 2.40 -22.57
C TRP A 725 12.16 2.74 -23.62
N LEU A 726 11.01 3.22 -23.17
CA LEU A 726 9.93 3.73 -24.01
C LEU A 726 10.25 5.16 -24.41
N ILE A 727 10.56 5.37 -25.70
CA ILE A 727 10.91 6.70 -26.20
C ILE A 727 9.63 7.53 -26.30
N ARG A 728 9.67 8.74 -25.73
CA ARG A 728 8.58 9.71 -25.79
C ARG A 728 9.14 11.09 -26.10
N ASN A 729 9.08 11.46 -27.37
CA ASN A 729 9.47 12.81 -27.87
C ASN A 729 10.87 13.27 -27.39
N GLN A 730 11.85 12.37 -27.44
CA GLN A 730 13.20 12.70 -27.05
C GLN A 730 13.93 13.51 -28.14
N PRO A 731 14.89 14.36 -27.78
CA PRO A 731 15.71 15.04 -28.77
C PRO A 731 16.45 14.06 -29.69
N ALA A 732 16.56 14.36 -30.95
CA ALA A 732 17.40 13.61 -31.89
C ALA A 732 18.86 13.61 -31.39
N GLY A 733 19.59 12.53 -31.64
CA GLY A 733 20.99 12.40 -31.19
C GLY A 733 21.43 10.97 -30.94
N THR A 734 22.67 10.84 -30.49
CA THR A 734 23.25 9.54 -30.15
C THR A 734 23.05 9.21 -28.68
N TYR A 735 22.64 7.99 -28.41
CA TYR A 735 22.30 7.49 -27.06
C TYR A 735 22.99 6.16 -26.79
N ARG A 736 23.05 5.78 -25.53
CA ARG A 736 23.42 4.45 -25.05
C ARG A 736 22.66 4.12 -23.76
N ILE A 737 22.57 2.84 -23.43
CA ILE A 737 21.99 2.35 -22.17
C ILE A 737 23.10 1.76 -21.33
N VAL A 738 23.13 2.13 -20.05
CA VAL A 738 24.09 1.67 -19.05
C VAL A 738 23.35 0.86 -17.99
N TYR A 739 23.88 -0.31 -17.63
CA TYR A 739 23.47 -1.15 -16.54
C TYR A 739 24.50 -1.12 -15.41
N ASN A 740 24.09 -0.82 -14.18
CA ASN A 740 24.94 -0.85 -13.00
C ASN A 740 24.53 -2.01 -12.07
N GLY A 741 25.48 -2.83 -11.64
CA GLY A 741 25.22 -3.96 -10.78
C GLY A 741 26.29 -4.22 -9.73
N LEU A 742 25.92 -5.05 -8.75
CA LEU A 742 26.81 -5.58 -7.72
C LEU A 742 26.66 -7.09 -7.69
N ALA A 743 27.71 -7.83 -8.01
CA ALA A 743 27.72 -9.29 -7.97
C ALA A 743 28.25 -9.81 -6.63
N LYS A 744 27.60 -10.85 -6.10
CA LYS A 744 28.02 -11.60 -4.91
C LYS A 744 28.59 -12.95 -5.33
N GLN A 745 29.87 -13.19 -5.08
CA GLN A 745 30.56 -14.39 -5.49
C GLN A 745 31.12 -15.14 -4.29
N PHE A 746 30.89 -16.47 -4.28
CA PHE A 746 31.38 -17.36 -3.24
C PHE A 746 32.68 -18.05 -3.67
N TRP A 747 33.70 -17.98 -2.83
CA TRP A 747 35.03 -18.57 -3.04
C TRP A 747 35.35 -19.63 -1.99
N GLY A 748 34.41 -20.52 -1.75
CA GLY A 748 34.58 -21.68 -0.87
C GLY A 748 34.41 -21.43 0.61
N ILE A 749 34.98 -20.35 1.15
CA ILE A 749 34.95 -19.96 2.57
C ILE A 749 34.59 -18.51 2.82
N PHE A 750 34.56 -17.66 1.80
CA PHE A 750 34.23 -16.23 1.93
C PHE A 750 33.48 -15.72 0.72
N TRP A 751 32.74 -14.64 0.93
CA TRP A 751 32.01 -13.91 -0.09
C TRP A 751 32.79 -12.69 -0.56
N THR A 752 32.79 -12.44 -1.87
CA THR A 752 33.31 -11.20 -2.46
C THR A 752 32.20 -10.46 -3.17
N TYR A 753 32.31 -9.14 -3.24
CA TYR A 753 31.34 -8.27 -3.87
C TYR A 753 32.05 -7.43 -4.93
N LYS A 754 31.56 -7.54 -6.17
CA LYS A 754 32.17 -6.86 -7.32
C LYS A 754 31.18 -5.91 -7.98
N LYS A 755 31.48 -4.61 -7.95
CA LYS A 755 30.74 -3.63 -8.77
C LYS A 755 31.13 -3.84 -10.23
N PHE A 756 30.14 -3.70 -11.13
CA PHE A 756 30.35 -3.78 -12.56
C PHE A 756 29.35 -2.89 -13.30
N THR A 757 29.67 -2.59 -14.55
CA THR A 757 28.85 -1.79 -15.46
C THR A 757 28.79 -2.48 -16.82
N GLY A 758 27.59 -2.63 -17.38
CA GLY A 758 27.36 -3.03 -18.77
C GLY A 758 26.95 -1.82 -19.60
N THR A 759 27.34 -1.76 -20.88
CA THR A 759 27.00 -0.64 -21.76
C THR A 759 26.58 -1.18 -23.14
N SER A 760 25.43 -0.74 -23.64
CA SER A 760 24.97 -1.07 -25.01
C SER A 760 25.87 -0.41 -26.07
N ARG A 761 25.73 -0.82 -27.31
CA ARG A 761 26.22 -0.01 -28.44
C ARG A 761 25.58 1.37 -28.44
N GLU A 762 26.24 2.32 -29.11
CA GLU A 762 25.64 3.62 -29.43
C GLU A 762 24.53 3.43 -30.48
N PHE A 763 23.41 4.13 -30.33
CA PHE A 763 22.30 4.15 -31.27
C PHE A 763 21.79 5.57 -31.50
N VAL A 764 21.14 5.80 -32.63
CA VAL A 764 20.67 7.14 -33.02
C VAL A 764 19.14 7.22 -32.89
N LEU A 765 18.65 8.29 -32.27
CA LEU A 765 17.26 8.71 -32.39
C LEU A 765 17.08 9.72 -33.50
N GLN A 766 16.14 9.46 -34.43
CA GLN A 766 15.88 10.28 -35.61
C GLN A 766 14.40 10.55 -35.85
#